data_2add4e509f8f36686dbb4ad84f89b8a0
#
_entry.id   2add4e509f8f36686dbb4ad84f89b8a0
#
_cell.length_a   1.000
_cell.length_b   1.000
_cell.length_c   1.000
_cell.angle_alpha   90.00
_cell.angle_beta   90.00
_cell.angle_gamma   90.00
#
_symmetry.space_group_name_H-M   'P 1'
#
loop_
_entity.id
_entity.type
_entity.pdbx_description
1 polymer ?
#
loop_
_entity_poly.entity_id
_entity_poly.type
_entity_poly.pdbx_seq_one_letter_code
_entity_poly.pdbx_strand_id
1 'polypeptide(L)'
;MSATLDGSATSELLGNAPVVKSEGRTYPVDIIYGQARQPKERVIDRMVATIKRALEDNPTSSVLAFLPGQGEIRRTADELSNWIHDRKIQGVHLRPLFGNLSIEEQQQAIAPLPGNKEPGKYKNDQKVVLATNIAETSLTIEGVDVVVDSGLVREAKFNPAIGMTGLHTAKISKASSIQRAGRAGRVRPGKCYRLWSADQQQQLAAHSSAEILNADLAPLALQLLQWGVDSPSELSWLDEPPRGAWQQAIDLLSSLGAIKQEAHGWVLTEHGQAMTSLPVHPRLSHLLVCGAARGAIKPAALLASLLSDRDPFSRDHADISHRLDILSGKSNCPSIHQGWLYRTRQLAQQFEQQLFNVKPPGQLAYLITAEQLPGYLLACAYPDRIARRRYSGGYQLANGRSANLVGQQHLAKNTWLAVAEVSSQTGGKGDTIRSAVKLDESLFESALSDAVQQQTIAEWDKKANRFIAEEQQKIGALVLQRTRLDSVPAEAKSAALIQHIRKQGLTLLPWTPALKQWCARVSLLRSIEGGQNWPDTSDEALLATLEEWLAPYLNEVNLLNDFKKLNLAEIIHALVPWEQQQLLNSLAPTHLSVPSGSSICIDYSESPPVLAVKLQEMFGCEQTPTVVAGKVPLLIHLLSPAGRPLQVTQDLAGFWRSSYHDVKKDMKGRYPKHPWPDDPLIAVATRKTKNRM
;
A
#
# COMPACT_ATOMS: atom_id res chain seq x y z
N MET A 1 -35.01 13.69 -6.01
CA MET A 1 -34.97 15.17 -5.93
C MET A 1 -33.69 15.62 -5.29
N SER A 2 -32.94 16.51 -5.91
CA SER A 2 -31.72 17.10 -5.34
C SER A 2 -31.62 18.57 -5.79
N ALA A 3 -31.01 19.40 -4.97
CA ALA A 3 -30.77 20.81 -5.30
C ALA A 3 -29.44 21.03 -6.05
N THR A 4 -28.55 20.03 -6.10
CA THR A 4 -27.17 20.16 -6.59
C THR A 4 -26.69 18.97 -7.42
N LEU A 5 -27.62 18.09 -7.83
CA LEU A 5 -27.30 16.97 -8.71
C LEU A 5 -26.95 17.51 -10.11
N ASP A 6 -25.93 16.95 -10.75
CA ASP A 6 -25.76 17.15 -12.19
C ASP A 6 -26.91 16.45 -12.93
N GLY A 7 -27.92 17.24 -13.28
CA GLY A 7 -29.11 16.72 -13.96
C GLY A 7 -28.81 16.18 -15.35
N SER A 8 -27.72 16.63 -15.99
CA SER A 8 -27.36 16.19 -17.34
C SER A 8 -26.83 14.75 -17.34
N ALA A 9 -25.88 14.42 -16.50
CA ALA A 9 -25.33 13.06 -16.38
C ALA A 9 -26.39 12.05 -15.92
N THR A 10 -27.25 12.45 -14.99
CA THR A 10 -28.36 11.59 -14.53
C THR A 10 -29.39 11.38 -15.62
N SER A 11 -29.71 12.42 -16.41
CA SER A 11 -30.64 12.31 -17.55
C SER A 11 -30.10 11.36 -18.61
N GLU A 12 -28.83 11.48 -18.96
CA GLU A 12 -28.13 10.61 -19.92
C GLU A 12 -28.15 9.14 -19.46
N LEU A 13 -27.79 8.87 -18.19
CA LEU A 13 -27.83 7.53 -17.60
C LEU A 13 -29.24 6.89 -17.68
N LEU A 14 -30.30 7.70 -17.53
CA LEU A 14 -31.68 7.28 -17.59
C LEU A 14 -32.29 7.33 -19.02
N GLY A 15 -31.47 7.28 -20.08
CA GLY A 15 -31.89 7.28 -21.45
C GLY A 15 -32.46 8.63 -21.93
N ASN A 16 -31.82 9.73 -21.54
CA ASN A 16 -32.23 11.10 -21.81
C ASN A 16 -33.59 11.48 -21.20
N ALA A 17 -33.84 11.03 -19.98
CA ALA A 17 -35.05 11.38 -19.23
C ALA A 17 -35.19 12.91 -19.06
N PRO A 18 -36.41 13.47 -19.19
CA PRO A 18 -36.62 14.91 -19.07
C PRO A 18 -36.28 15.42 -17.65
N VAL A 19 -35.52 16.51 -17.57
CA VAL A 19 -35.16 17.17 -16.31
C VAL A 19 -36.14 18.28 -16.00
N VAL A 20 -36.94 18.13 -14.94
CA VAL A 20 -37.86 19.17 -14.47
C VAL A 20 -37.16 19.99 -13.40
N LYS A 21 -36.91 21.28 -13.63
CA LYS A 21 -36.33 22.22 -12.70
C LYS A 21 -37.42 23.10 -12.07
N SER A 22 -37.43 23.18 -10.75
CA SER A 22 -38.25 24.14 -10.03
C SER A 22 -37.35 25.21 -9.46
N GLU A 23 -37.51 26.45 -9.91
CA GLU A 23 -36.82 27.61 -9.32
C GLU A 23 -37.60 28.05 -8.07
N GLY A 24 -37.16 27.56 -6.89
CA GLY A 24 -37.72 28.03 -5.63
C GLY A 24 -37.45 29.52 -5.43
N ARG A 25 -38.38 30.23 -4.79
CA ARG A 25 -38.15 31.64 -4.38
C ARG A 25 -37.14 31.65 -3.22
N THR A 26 -35.91 32.09 -3.51
CA THR A 26 -34.89 32.39 -2.51
C THR A 26 -34.62 33.90 -2.47
N TYR A 27 -34.41 34.41 -1.29
CA TYR A 27 -33.97 35.79 -1.13
C TYR A 27 -32.48 35.93 -1.38
N PRO A 28 -31.99 37.11 -1.81
CA PRO A 28 -30.58 37.35 -2.03
C PRO A 28 -29.76 37.14 -0.75
N VAL A 29 -28.58 36.56 -0.89
CA VAL A 29 -27.63 36.36 0.20
C VAL A 29 -26.33 37.10 -0.16
N ASP A 30 -25.95 38.04 0.70
CA ASP A 30 -24.69 38.77 0.60
C ASP A 30 -23.54 37.87 1.11
N ILE A 31 -22.55 37.63 0.23
CA ILE A 31 -21.43 36.75 0.50
C ILE A 31 -20.20 37.57 0.93
N ILE A 32 -19.78 37.39 2.17
CA ILE A 32 -18.64 38.06 2.77
C ILE A 32 -17.48 37.07 2.89
N TYR A 33 -16.44 37.26 2.11
CA TYR A 33 -15.23 36.40 2.12
C TYR A 33 -14.25 36.82 3.21
N GLY A 34 -13.66 35.82 3.87
CA GLY A 34 -12.55 36.02 4.78
C GLY A 34 -11.20 36.09 4.05
N GLN A 35 -10.13 36.14 4.84
CA GLN A 35 -8.77 36.02 4.34
C GLN A 35 -8.36 34.56 4.22
N ALA A 36 -7.31 34.29 3.42
CA ALA A 36 -6.71 32.95 3.34
C ALA A 36 -6.19 32.51 4.73
N ARG A 37 -6.48 31.27 5.09
CA ARG A 37 -6.06 30.70 6.40
C ARG A 37 -4.55 30.60 6.47
N GLN A 38 -3.94 31.08 7.54
CA GLN A 38 -2.53 30.88 7.84
C GLN A 38 -2.25 29.43 8.32
N PRO A 39 -1.06 28.86 8.05
CA PRO A 39 -0.76 27.43 8.35
C PRO A 39 -0.94 27.02 9.83
N LYS A 40 -0.70 27.95 10.78
CA LYS A 40 -0.80 27.71 12.23
C LYS A 40 -2.12 28.16 12.85
N GLU A 41 -3.01 28.78 12.07
CA GLU A 41 -4.25 29.35 12.57
C GLU A 41 -5.30 28.27 12.80
N ARG A 42 -5.88 28.21 14.00
CA ARG A 42 -6.92 27.24 14.33
C ARG A 42 -8.26 27.68 13.72
N VAL A 43 -8.97 26.75 13.11
CA VAL A 43 -10.31 27.00 12.53
C VAL A 43 -11.29 27.49 13.58
N ILE A 44 -11.17 27.01 14.81
CA ILE A 44 -12.06 27.38 15.94
C ILE A 44 -11.91 28.86 16.27
N ASP A 45 -10.67 29.35 16.38
CA ASP A 45 -10.42 30.76 16.76
C ASP A 45 -11.05 31.72 15.71
N ARG A 46 -10.89 31.37 14.42
CA ARG A 46 -11.54 32.14 13.33
C ARG A 46 -13.06 32.05 13.37
N MET A 47 -13.59 30.84 13.62
CA MET A 47 -15.03 30.64 13.72
C MET A 47 -15.62 31.49 14.82
N VAL A 48 -15.03 31.45 16.01
CA VAL A 48 -15.45 32.26 17.17
C VAL A 48 -15.39 33.75 16.85
N ALA A 49 -14.28 34.25 16.29
CA ALA A 49 -14.15 35.66 15.91
C ALA A 49 -15.19 36.07 14.86
N THR A 50 -15.46 35.22 13.86
CA THR A 50 -16.44 35.53 12.82
C THR A 50 -17.86 35.48 13.33
N ILE A 51 -18.20 34.54 14.23
CA ILE A 51 -19.53 34.50 14.88
C ILE A 51 -19.74 35.74 15.71
N LYS A 52 -18.76 36.18 16.50
CA LYS A 52 -18.83 37.44 17.26
C LYS A 52 -19.14 38.64 16.38
N ARG A 53 -18.36 38.80 15.30
CA ARG A 53 -18.60 39.83 14.31
C ARG A 53 -19.99 39.72 13.66
N ALA A 54 -20.42 38.50 13.31
CA ALA A 54 -21.74 38.28 12.70
C ALA A 54 -22.90 38.69 13.65
N LEU A 55 -22.75 38.44 14.94
CA LEU A 55 -23.72 38.88 15.96
C LEU A 55 -23.73 40.40 16.14
N GLU A 56 -22.56 41.05 16.14
CA GLU A 56 -22.41 42.50 16.21
C GLU A 56 -22.96 43.22 14.96
N ASP A 57 -22.63 42.70 13.76
CA ASP A 57 -23.08 43.26 12.48
C ASP A 57 -24.58 43.04 12.22
N ASN A 58 -25.24 42.10 12.93
CA ASN A 58 -26.66 41.73 12.74
C ASN A 58 -27.39 41.48 14.07
N PRO A 59 -27.67 42.51 14.84
CA PRO A 59 -28.15 42.38 16.25
C PRO A 59 -29.54 41.77 16.43
N THR A 60 -30.32 41.58 15.37
CA THR A 60 -31.66 40.96 15.40
C THR A 60 -31.74 39.62 14.69
N SER A 61 -30.59 39.08 14.26
CA SER A 61 -30.52 37.93 13.40
C SER A 61 -30.00 36.71 14.12
N SER A 62 -30.54 35.53 13.80
CA SER A 62 -29.99 34.25 14.27
C SER A 62 -28.91 33.74 13.30
N VAL A 63 -27.87 33.12 13.86
CA VAL A 63 -26.70 32.66 13.16
C VAL A 63 -26.70 31.14 13.06
N LEU A 64 -26.45 30.60 11.86
CA LEU A 64 -26.14 29.21 11.64
C LEU A 64 -24.66 29.07 11.26
N ALA A 65 -23.87 28.40 12.11
CA ALA A 65 -22.46 28.20 11.91
C ALA A 65 -22.15 26.75 11.50
N PHE A 66 -21.54 26.57 10.34
CA PHE A 66 -21.14 25.24 9.83
C PHE A 66 -19.72 24.88 10.27
N LEU A 67 -19.60 23.80 11.02
CA LEU A 67 -18.36 23.25 11.57
C LEU A 67 -18.17 21.79 11.12
N PRO A 68 -16.92 21.29 10.96
CA PRO A 68 -16.69 19.96 10.41
C PRO A 68 -17.15 18.83 11.34
N GLY A 69 -17.16 19.02 12.66
CA GLY A 69 -17.52 17.93 13.56
C GLY A 69 -17.84 18.32 14.99
N GLN A 70 -18.30 17.34 15.77
CA GLN A 70 -18.72 17.51 17.17
C GLN A 70 -17.64 18.11 18.07
N GLY A 71 -16.36 17.74 17.88
CA GLY A 71 -15.26 18.26 18.68
C GLY A 71 -15.04 19.76 18.49
N GLU A 72 -15.16 20.22 17.23
CA GLU A 72 -15.07 21.63 16.88
C GLU A 72 -16.30 22.41 17.39
N ILE A 73 -17.49 21.81 17.26
CA ILE A 73 -18.75 22.42 17.78
C ILE A 73 -18.66 22.64 19.28
N ARG A 74 -18.26 21.64 20.06
CA ARG A 74 -18.16 21.79 21.53
C ARG A 74 -17.15 22.85 21.91
N ARG A 75 -15.95 22.83 21.37
CA ARG A 75 -14.92 23.84 21.66
C ARG A 75 -15.35 25.24 21.26
N THR A 76 -16.03 25.41 20.13
CA THR A 76 -16.57 26.69 19.71
C THR A 76 -17.69 27.16 20.67
N ALA A 77 -18.55 26.24 21.10
CA ALA A 77 -19.59 26.53 22.09
C ALA A 77 -19.00 26.96 23.44
N ASP A 78 -17.98 26.27 23.94
CA ASP A 78 -17.29 26.60 25.20
C ASP A 78 -16.65 28.00 25.14
N GLU A 79 -15.92 28.30 24.05
CA GLU A 79 -15.27 29.60 23.85
C GLU A 79 -16.30 30.76 23.71
N LEU A 80 -17.42 30.53 23.02
CA LEU A 80 -18.51 31.50 22.93
C LEU A 80 -19.24 31.67 24.27
N SER A 81 -19.46 30.58 25.00
CA SER A 81 -20.09 30.64 26.33
C SER A 81 -19.26 31.48 27.32
N ASN A 82 -17.94 31.29 27.34
CA ASN A 82 -17.02 32.08 28.14
C ASN A 82 -17.09 33.57 27.74
N TRP A 83 -17.05 33.86 26.44
CA TRP A 83 -17.15 35.24 25.95
C TRP A 83 -18.49 35.92 26.34
N ILE A 84 -19.63 35.23 26.24
CA ILE A 84 -20.95 35.70 26.63
C ILE A 84 -20.97 35.99 28.13
N HIS A 85 -20.41 35.08 28.94
CA HIS A 85 -20.34 35.23 30.39
C HIS A 85 -19.46 36.42 30.81
N ASP A 86 -18.24 36.52 30.30
CA ASP A 86 -17.26 37.54 30.65
C ASP A 86 -17.73 38.95 30.31
N ARG A 87 -18.47 39.11 29.20
CA ARG A 87 -19.02 40.38 28.74
C ARG A 87 -20.44 40.62 29.21
N LYS A 88 -21.04 39.72 29.99
CA LYS A 88 -22.43 39.79 30.50
C LYS A 88 -23.45 40.04 29.39
N ILE A 89 -23.23 39.41 28.21
CA ILE A 89 -24.15 39.55 27.07
C ILE A 89 -25.43 38.77 27.34
N GLN A 90 -26.57 39.48 27.26
CA GLN A 90 -27.88 38.85 27.41
C GLN A 90 -28.52 38.55 26.06
N GLY A 91 -29.43 37.58 26.01
CA GLY A 91 -30.22 37.27 24.81
C GLY A 91 -29.52 36.43 23.73
N VAL A 92 -28.31 35.92 23.97
CA VAL A 92 -27.63 35.03 23.02
C VAL A 92 -27.73 33.56 23.48
N HIS A 93 -28.40 32.72 22.66
CA HIS A 93 -28.66 31.31 22.95
C HIS A 93 -27.86 30.40 22.06
N LEU A 94 -26.89 29.68 22.61
CA LEU A 94 -26.09 28.70 21.88
C LEU A 94 -26.83 27.38 21.79
N ARG A 95 -26.91 26.81 20.58
CA ARG A 95 -27.57 25.52 20.26
C ARG A 95 -26.66 24.63 19.39
N PRO A 96 -25.97 23.67 19.96
CA PRO A 96 -25.28 22.64 19.18
C PRO A 96 -26.28 21.80 18.37
N LEU A 97 -25.88 21.39 17.11
CA LEU A 97 -26.69 20.54 16.24
C LEU A 97 -25.82 19.56 15.47
N PHE A 98 -25.83 18.30 15.89
CA PHE A 98 -25.12 17.18 15.22
C PHE A 98 -25.84 15.86 15.49
N GLY A 99 -25.59 14.85 14.66
CA GLY A 99 -26.36 13.60 14.61
C GLY A 99 -26.41 12.78 15.92
N ASN A 100 -25.44 12.94 16.83
CA ASN A 100 -25.39 12.17 18.08
C ASN A 100 -26.10 12.85 19.27
N LEU A 101 -26.82 13.94 19.05
CA LEU A 101 -27.66 14.57 20.08
C LEU A 101 -28.97 13.80 20.27
N SER A 102 -29.58 13.91 21.45
CA SER A 102 -30.93 13.40 21.67
C SER A 102 -31.92 14.10 20.73
N ILE A 103 -33.08 13.48 20.51
CA ILE A 103 -34.14 14.05 19.66
C ILE A 103 -34.60 15.39 20.25
N GLU A 104 -34.70 15.49 21.58
CA GLU A 104 -35.10 16.70 22.30
C GLU A 104 -34.08 17.84 22.09
N GLU A 105 -32.78 17.56 22.18
CA GLU A 105 -31.73 18.55 21.94
C GLU A 105 -31.74 19.03 20.47
N GLN A 106 -31.92 18.09 19.52
CA GLN A 106 -32.04 18.44 18.10
C GLN A 106 -33.30 19.33 17.86
N GLN A 107 -34.43 19.00 18.45
CA GLN A 107 -35.66 19.80 18.36
C GLN A 107 -35.46 21.18 18.92
N GLN A 108 -34.79 21.33 20.08
CA GLN A 108 -34.47 22.61 20.68
C GLN A 108 -33.54 23.48 19.79
N ALA A 109 -32.63 22.86 19.04
CA ALA A 109 -31.77 23.59 18.12
C ALA A 109 -32.53 24.09 16.87
N ILE A 110 -33.54 23.32 16.41
CA ILE A 110 -34.33 23.63 15.22
C ILE A 110 -35.44 24.62 15.52
N ALA A 111 -36.13 24.43 16.64
CA ALA A 111 -37.30 25.24 17.01
C ALA A 111 -36.96 26.75 17.18
N PRO A 112 -37.93 27.65 16.94
CA PRO A 112 -37.75 29.06 17.22
C PRO A 112 -37.51 29.30 18.72
N LEU A 113 -36.93 30.45 19.08
CA LEU A 113 -36.80 30.83 20.48
C LEU A 113 -38.19 31.04 21.11
N PRO A 114 -38.37 30.65 22.38
CA PRO A 114 -39.71 30.67 23.03
C PRO A 114 -40.41 32.04 23.09
N GLY A 115 -39.70 33.11 22.86
CA GLY A 115 -40.18 34.47 22.99
C GLY A 115 -40.79 35.13 21.75
N ASN A 116 -40.77 34.48 20.58
CA ASN A 116 -41.31 35.05 19.32
C ASN A 116 -42.87 35.09 19.31
N LYS A 117 -43.56 34.52 20.30
CA LYS A 117 -45.02 34.50 20.38
C LYS A 117 -45.60 35.54 21.35
N GLU A 118 -44.78 36.20 22.21
CA GLU A 118 -45.23 37.24 23.14
C GLU A 118 -44.62 38.59 22.77
N PRO A 119 -45.40 39.61 22.37
CA PRO A 119 -44.89 40.93 22.05
C PRO A 119 -44.33 41.58 23.31
N GLY A 120 -43.02 41.76 23.41
CA GLY A 120 -42.38 42.62 24.40
C GLY A 120 -41.24 42.07 25.24
N LYS A 121 -41.13 40.75 25.44
CA LYS A 121 -40.19 40.18 26.41
C LYS A 121 -38.81 39.76 25.86
N TYR A 122 -38.70 39.51 24.54
CA TYR A 122 -37.46 38.96 23.91
C TYR A 122 -37.19 39.57 22.55
N LYS A 123 -37.40 40.86 22.36
CA LYS A 123 -37.32 41.52 21.03
C LYS A 123 -35.94 41.49 20.37
N ASN A 124 -34.87 41.13 21.10
CA ASN A 124 -33.47 41.12 20.64
C ASN A 124 -32.74 39.82 20.92
N ASP A 125 -33.42 38.69 21.22
CA ASP A 125 -32.75 37.44 21.48
C ASP A 125 -32.24 36.80 20.16
N GLN A 126 -30.98 36.42 20.17
CA GLN A 126 -30.29 35.80 19.04
C GLN A 126 -30.02 34.31 19.29
N LYS A 127 -30.31 33.46 18.32
CA LYS A 127 -29.98 32.06 18.36
C LYS A 127 -28.70 31.82 17.54
N VAL A 128 -27.70 31.12 18.10
CA VAL A 128 -26.50 30.67 17.40
C VAL A 128 -26.55 29.17 17.35
N VAL A 129 -26.83 28.62 16.17
CA VAL A 129 -26.81 27.17 15.92
C VAL A 129 -25.45 26.77 15.39
N LEU A 130 -24.76 25.90 16.13
CA LEU A 130 -23.46 25.35 15.74
C LEU A 130 -23.69 23.95 15.14
N ALA A 131 -23.62 23.81 13.82
CA ALA A 131 -24.04 22.61 13.13
C ALA A 131 -22.95 21.96 12.30
N THR A 132 -23.08 20.65 12.07
CA THR A 132 -22.37 19.93 11.00
C THR A 132 -23.15 20.07 9.69
N ASN A 133 -22.75 19.33 8.65
CA ASN A 133 -23.47 19.23 7.37
C ASN A 133 -24.92 18.70 7.50
N ILE A 134 -25.34 18.22 8.66
CA ILE A 134 -26.76 17.84 8.92
C ILE A 134 -27.74 19.01 8.66
N ALA A 135 -27.28 20.25 8.85
CA ALA A 135 -28.05 21.45 8.58
C ALA A 135 -27.97 21.91 7.11
N GLU A 136 -27.23 21.21 6.24
CA GLU A 136 -27.02 21.62 4.85
C GLU A 136 -28.24 21.34 3.96
N THR A 137 -28.91 20.18 4.13
CA THR A 137 -29.99 19.75 3.23
C THR A 137 -31.32 19.49 3.92
N SER A 138 -31.35 18.71 4.98
CA SER A 138 -32.57 18.03 5.47
C SER A 138 -33.38 18.78 6.50
N LEU A 139 -32.84 19.85 7.11
CA LEU A 139 -33.47 20.55 8.23
C LEU A 139 -33.77 22.02 7.90
N THR A 140 -34.98 22.47 8.21
CA THR A 140 -35.29 23.90 8.20
C THR A 140 -35.16 24.42 9.60
N ILE A 141 -34.22 25.34 9.82
CA ILE A 141 -34.00 26.00 11.11
C ILE A 141 -34.65 27.36 11.02
N GLU A 142 -35.69 27.58 11.83
CA GLU A 142 -36.45 28.82 11.79
C GLU A 142 -35.65 30.01 12.34
N GLY A 143 -35.86 31.17 11.69
CA GLY A 143 -35.30 32.45 12.12
C GLY A 143 -33.83 32.69 11.76
N VAL A 144 -33.18 31.78 11.00
CA VAL A 144 -31.80 31.95 10.54
C VAL A 144 -31.74 32.77 9.26
N ASP A 145 -30.98 33.86 9.28
CA ASP A 145 -30.70 34.77 8.17
C ASP A 145 -29.23 35.15 8.07
N VAL A 146 -28.40 34.65 8.98
CA VAL A 146 -26.94 34.76 8.90
C VAL A 146 -26.30 33.36 8.95
N VAL A 147 -25.39 33.11 8.00
CA VAL A 147 -24.58 31.90 7.94
C VAL A 147 -23.11 32.23 8.16
N VAL A 148 -22.43 31.42 8.97
CA VAL A 148 -20.97 31.42 9.12
C VAL A 148 -20.45 30.06 8.69
N ASP A 149 -19.63 30.00 7.64
CA ASP A 149 -19.18 28.74 7.07
C ASP A 149 -17.67 28.54 7.20
N SER A 150 -17.27 27.44 7.85
CA SER A 150 -15.84 27.06 7.97
C SER A 150 -15.21 26.63 6.67
N GLY A 151 -16.00 26.25 5.64
CA GLY A 151 -15.52 25.65 4.40
C GLY A 151 -15.04 24.21 4.56
N LEU A 152 -15.36 23.57 5.69
CA LEU A 152 -14.91 22.23 6.02
C LEU A 152 -16.10 21.27 6.25
N VAL A 153 -15.84 20.00 5.98
CA VAL A 153 -16.77 18.90 6.23
C VAL A 153 -16.00 17.68 6.73
N ARG A 154 -16.65 16.81 7.49
CA ARG A 154 -16.15 15.46 7.76
C ARG A 154 -16.80 14.45 6.82
N GLU A 155 -15.97 13.77 6.07
CA GLU A 155 -16.38 12.73 5.13
C GLU A 155 -15.88 11.38 5.63
N ALA A 156 -16.72 10.37 5.49
CA ALA A 156 -16.34 8.99 5.71
C ALA A 156 -15.49 8.53 4.52
N LYS A 157 -14.30 7.99 4.80
CA LYS A 157 -13.43 7.42 3.77
C LYS A 157 -12.94 6.07 4.22
N PHE A 158 -13.19 5.06 3.42
CA PHE A 158 -12.68 3.72 3.64
C PHE A 158 -11.16 3.70 3.43
N ASN A 159 -10.45 3.13 4.38
CA ASN A 159 -9.00 2.92 4.29
C ASN A 159 -8.74 1.43 4.03
N PRO A 160 -8.38 1.06 2.81
CA PRO A 160 -8.15 -0.35 2.44
C PRO A 160 -7.07 -1.03 3.28
N ALA A 161 -6.03 -0.29 3.65
CA ALA A 161 -4.90 -0.85 4.39
C ALA A 161 -5.24 -1.35 5.81
N ILE A 162 -6.31 -0.82 6.40
CA ILE A 162 -6.80 -1.24 7.73
C ILE A 162 -8.20 -1.85 7.68
N GLY A 163 -8.84 -1.87 6.50
CA GLY A 163 -10.20 -2.37 6.31
C GLY A 163 -11.24 -1.61 7.15
N MET A 164 -11.07 -0.31 7.35
CA MET A 164 -11.93 0.52 8.20
C MET A 164 -12.26 1.84 7.54
N THR A 165 -13.49 2.31 7.79
CA THR A 165 -13.93 3.65 7.42
C THR A 165 -13.51 4.64 8.51
N GLY A 166 -12.74 5.66 8.13
CA GLY A 166 -12.34 6.76 9.00
C GLY A 166 -13.00 8.07 8.60
N LEU A 167 -13.18 8.99 9.55
CA LEU A 167 -13.67 10.33 9.27
C LEU A 167 -12.48 11.27 8.98
N HIS A 168 -12.45 11.79 7.75
CA HIS A 168 -11.45 12.75 7.30
C HIS A 168 -12.07 14.15 7.19
N THR A 169 -11.30 15.18 7.58
CA THR A 169 -11.74 16.57 7.37
C THR A 169 -11.28 17.02 5.99
N ALA A 170 -12.24 17.35 5.14
CA ALA A 170 -12.05 17.83 3.77
C ALA A 170 -12.60 19.24 3.59
N LYS A 171 -12.21 19.91 2.49
CA LYS A 171 -12.86 21.15 2.04
C LYS A 171 -14.21 20.78 1.39
N ILE A 172 -15.19 21.64 1.56
CA ILE A 172 -16.50 21.49 0.89
C ILE A 172 -16.39 21.76 -0.61
N SER A 173 -17.39 21.32 -1.37
CA SER A 173 -17.53 21.67 -2.78
C SER A 173 -18.15 23.06 -3.00
N LYS A 174 -18.08 23.57 -4.24
CA LYS A 174 -18.80 24.80 -4.65
C LYS A 174 -20.29 24.64 -4.43
N ALA A 175 -20.86 23.49 -4.83
CA ALA A 175 -22.27 23.17 -4.65
C ALA A 175 -22.68 23.22 -3.16
N SER A 176 -21.91 22.57 -2.28
CA SER A 176 -22.15 22.62 -0.83
C SER A 176 -22.05 24.05 -0.28
N SER A 177 -21.06 24.85 -0.74
CA SER A 177 -20.91 26.24 -0.30
C SER A 177 -22.11 27.12 -0.67
N ILE A 178 -22.74 26.86 -1.82
CA ILE A 178 -23.97 27.54 -2.28
C ILE A 178 -25.16 27.10 -1.43
N GLN A 179 -25.32 25.81 -1.20
CA GLN A 179 -26.41 25.27 -0.37
C GLN A 179 -26.35 25.82 1.05
N ARG A 180 -25.17 25.85 1.69
CA ARG A 180 -24.97 26.41 3.03
C ARG A 180 -25.32 27.88 3.07
N ALA A 181 -24.82 28.67 2.11
CA ALA A 181 -25.16 30.09 2.00
C ALA A 181 -26.65 30.32 1.82
N GLY A 182 -27.31 29.48 0.98
CA GLY A 182 -28.77 29.55 0.74
C GLY A 182 -29.62 29.36 1.99
N ARG A 183 -29.06 28.82 3.08
CA ARG A 183 -29.77 28.74 4.38
C ARG A 183 -30.10 30.11 4.95
N ALA A 184 -29.29 31.13 4.69
CA ALA A 184 -29.54 32.51 5.12
C ALA A 184 -30.67 33.17 4.32
N GLY A 185 -30.91 32.79 3.04
CA GLY A 185 -31.88 33.42 2.14
C GLY A 185 -33.25 32.73 2.08
N ARG A 186 -33.66 31.92 3.04
CA ARG A 186 -34.94 31.17 2.96
C ARG A 186 -36.21 32.01 3.24
N VAL A 187 -36.13 32.93 4.18
CA VAL A 187 -37.29 33.66 4.64
C VAL A 187 -37.19 35.17 4.34
N ARG A 188 -35.98 35.71 4.33
CA ARG A 188 -35.65 37.12 4.05
C ARG A 188 -34.21 37.24 3.48
N PRO A 189 -33.81 38.39 2.96
CA PRO A 189 -32.42 38.62 2.55
C PRO A 189 -31.46 38.33 3.71
N GLY A 190 -30.38 37.64 3.44
CA GLY A 190 -29.44 37.17 4.45
C GLY A 190 -27.99 37.48 4.13
N LYS A 191 -27.09 37.09 5.04
CA LYS A 191 -25.64 37.20 4.87
C LYS A 191 -24.94 35.88 5.12
N CYS A 192 -23.84 35.63 4.35
CA CYS A 192 -23.01 34.46 4.55
C CYS A 192 -21.54 34.88 4.70
N TYR A 193 -20.97 34.66 5.88
CA TYR A 193 -19.58 34.88 6.22
C TYR A 193 -18.80 33.58 5.92
N ARG A 194 -17.93 33.62 4.93
CA ARG A 194 -17.05 32.49 4.55
C ARG A 194 -15.68 32.66 5.19
N LEU A 195 -15.16 31.63 5.84
CA LEU A 195 -13.85 31.67 6.49
C LEU A 195 -12.68 31.53 5.49
N TRP A 196 -12.90 31.63 4.21
CA TRP A 196 -11.88 31.52 3.14
C TRP A 196 -12.01 32.65 2.13
N SER A 197 -10.98 32.84 1.31
CA SER A 197 -10.93 33.92 0.31
C SER A 197 -11.73 33.58 -0.95
N ALA A 198 -12.03 34.61 -1.75
CA ALA A 198 -12.67 34.46 -3.06
C ALA A 198 -11.84 33.58 -4.02
N ASP A 199 -10.52 33.67 -3.98
CA ASP A 199 -9.63 32.82 -4.80
C ASP A 199 -9.71 31.35 -4.38
N GLN A 200 -9.77 31.09 -3.07
CA GLN A 200 -9.96 29.73 -2.55
C GLN A 200 -11.33 29.16 -2.92
N GLN A 201 -12.37 30.00 -3.06
CA GLN A 201 -13.67 29.58 -3.57
C GLN A 201 -13.59 29.08 -5.02
N GLN A 202 -12.79 29.70 -5.86
CA GLN A 202 -12.62 29.27 -7.24
C GLN A 202 -11.92 27.90 -7.35
N GLN A 203 -11.04 27.60 -6.39
CA GLN A 203 -10.29 26.35 -6.32
C GLN A 203 -11.08 25.18 -5.74
N LEU A 204 -12.28 25.38 -5.20
CA LEU A 204 -13.12 24.30 -4.70
C LEU A 204 -13.58 23.39 -5.85
N ALA A 205 -13.68 22.09 -5.59
CA ALA A 205 -14.31 21.13 -6.50
C ALA A 205 -15.75 21.56 -6.82
N ALA A 206 -16.24 21.31 -8.00
CA ALA A 206 -17.61 21.67 -8.39
C ALA A 206 -18.66 20.97 -7.49
N HIS A 207 -18.52 19.65 -7.35
CA HIS A 207 -19.38 18.78 -6.55
C HIS A 207 -18.58 17.98 -5.54
N SER A 208 -19.22 17.45 -4.51
CA SER A 208 -18.60 16.50 -3.58
C SER A 208 -18.36 15.17 -4.28
N SER A 209 -17.33 14.45 -3.87
CA SER A 209 -17.05 13.10 -4.39
C SER A 209 -18.22 12.17 -4.09
N ALA A 210 -18.57 11.31 -5.03
CA ALA A 210 -19.61 10.30 -4.83
C ALA A 210 -19.19 9.33 -3.72
N GLU A 211 -20.14 8.92 -2.89
CA GLU A 211 -19.88 8.01 -1.75
C GLU A 211 -19.27 6.68 -2.21
N ILE A 212 -19.71 6.15 -3.34
CA ILE A 212 -19.24 4.88 -3.91
C ILE A 212 -17.73 4.86 -4.17
N LEU A 213 -17.12 6.02 -4.43
CA LEU A 213 -15.67 6.16 -4.66
C LEU A 213 -14.85 6.05 -3.37
N ASN A 214 -15.49 6.23 -2.21
CA ASN A 214 -14.83 6.30 -0.90
C ASN A 214 -15.38 5.29 0.12
N ALA A 215 -16.46 4.56 -0.20
CA ALA A 215 -17.10 3.61 0.69
C ALA A 215 -16.39 2.26 0.74
N ASP A 216 -16.66 1.48 1.78
CA ASP A 216 -16.42 0.03 1.79
C ASP A 216 -17.43 -0.64 0.85
N LEU A 217 -16.93 -1.30 -0.18
CA LEU A 217 -17.77 -1.92 -1.20
C LEU A 217 -18.20 -3.36 -0.86
N ALA A 218 -17.77 -3.94 0.25
CA ALA A 218 -18.14 -5.31 0.60
C ALA A 218 -19.66 -5.51 0.77
N PRO A 219 -20.43 -4.58 1.38
CA PRO A 219 -21.88 -4.70 1.40
C PRO A 219 -22.53 -4.67 0.00
N LEU A 220 -22.05 -3.76 -0.85
CA LEU A 220 -22.53 -3.65 -2.24
C LEU A 220 -22.21 -4.91 -3.04
N ALA A 221 -20.97 -5.40 -2.95
CA ALA A 221 -20.54 -6.61 -3.65
C ALA A 221 -21.38 -7.83 -3.24
N LEU A 222 -21.65 -8.00 -1.94
CA LEU A 222 -22.47 -9.10 -1.46
C LEU A 222 -23.92 -9.05 -2.05
N GLN A 223 -24.50 -7.85 -2.15
CA GLN A 223 -25.83 -7.67 -2.73
C GLN A 223 -25.84 -7.89 -4.24
N LEU A 224 -24.84 -7.41 -4.97
CA LEU A 224 -24.77 -7.62 -6.42
C LEU A 224 -24.59 -9.11 -6.76
N LEU A 225 -23.76 -9.82 -6.01
CA LEU A 225 -23.60 -11.26 -6.15
C LEU A 225 -24.90 -12.03 -5.83
N GLN A 226 -25.72 -11.52 -4.90
CA GLN A 226 -27.06 -12.08 -4.65
C GLN A 226 -27.99 -11.91 -5.84
N TRP A 227 -27.83 -10.85 -6.63
CA TRP A 227 -28.59 -10.62 -7.85
C TRP A 227 -28.03 -11.38 -9.07
N GLY A 228 -26.89 -12.07 -8.91
CA GLY A 228 -26.22 -12.79 -9.99
C GLY A 228 -25.31 -11.91 -10.83
N VAL A 229 -24.93 -10.73 -10.33
CA VAL A 229 -23.98 -9.80 -10.97
C VAL A 229 -22.62 -9.97 -10.30
N ASP A 230 -21.63 -10.44 -11.03
CA ASP A 230 -20.30 -10.71 -10.47
C ASP A 230 -19.29 -9.58 -10.75
N SER A 231 -19.60 -8.70 -11.69
CA SER A 231 -18.76 -7.54 -12.03
C SER A 231 -19.58 -6.24 -12.08
N PRO A 232 -19.09 -5.14 -11.49
CA PRO A 232 -19.73 -3.82 -11.62
C PRO A 232 -19.94 -3.40 -13.08
N SER A 233 -19.08 -3.83 -14.00
CA SER A 233 -19.16 -3.48 -15.43
C SER A 233 -20.40 -4.00 -16.15
N GLU A 234 -21.15 -4.91 -15.54
CA GLU A 234 -22.42 -5.41 -16.07
C GLU A 234 -23.58 -4.43 -15.85
N LEU A 235 -23.39 -3.44 -14.99
CA LEU A 235 -24.39 -2.46 -14.63
C LEU A 235 -24.01 -1.06 -15.09
N SER A 236 -25.03 -0.22 -15.28
CA SER A 236 -24.84 1.20 -15.59
C SER A 236 -24.72 2.00 -14.30
N TRP A 237 -23.65 2.79 -14.16
CA TRP A 237 -23.35 3.60 -12.98
C TRP A 237 -23.24 5.08 -13.35
N LEU A 238 -23.66 5.96 -12.46
CA LEU A 238 -23.34 7.39 -12.56
C LEU A 238 -21.86 7.63 -12.29
N ASP A 239 -21.33 6.96 -11.25
CA ASP A 239 -19.92 6.87 -10.91
C ASP A 239 -19.58 5.39 -10.68
N GLU A 240 -18.71 4.82 -11.52
CA GLU A 240 -18.35 3.40 -11.44
C GLU A 240 -17.53 3.12 -10.17
N PRO A 241 -17.81 1.99 -9.47
CA PRO A 241 -17.00 1.57 -8.32
C PRO A 241 -15.53 1.39 -8.70
N PRO A 242 -14.56 1.90 -7.89
CA PRO A 242 -13.15 1.75 -8.19
C PRO A 242 -12.73 0.26 -8.20
N ARG A 243 -12.05 -0.20 -9.25
CA ARG A 243 -11.63 -1.60 -9.43
C ARG A 243 -10.86 -2.16 -8.24
N GLY A 244 -9.93 -1.35 -7.68
CA GLY A 244 -9.15 -1.78 -6.51
C GLY A 244 -9.99 -1.97 -5.25
N ALA A 245 -10.99 -1.11 -5.01
CA ALA A 245 -11.91 -1.25 -3.88
C ALA A 245 -12.88 -2.43 -4.08
N TRP A 246 -13.30 -2.68 -5.33
CA TRP A 246 -14.09 -3.86 -5.68
C TRP A 246 -13.31 -5.15 -5.41
N GLN A 247 -12.07 -5.27 -5.88
CA GLN A 247 -11.24 -6.45 -5.65
C GLN A 247 -11.06 -6.72 -4.15
N GLN A 248 -10.83 -5.68 -3.35
CA GLN A 248 -10.74 -5.83 -1.89
C GLN A 248 -12.04 -6.32 -1.24
N ALA A 249 -13.18 -5.88 -1.77
CA ALA A 249 -14.48 -6.37 -1.32
C ALA A 249 -14.65 -7.88 -1.62
N ILE A 250 -14.26 -8.30 -2.82
CA ILE A 250 -14.27 -9.71 -3.24
C ILE A 250 -13.31 -10.54 -2.37
N ASP A 251 -12.08 -10.06 -2.15
CA ASP A 251 -11.09 -10.74 -1.31
C ASP A 251 -11.61 -10.90 0.13
N LEU A 252 -12.26 -9.88 0.68
CA LEU A 252 -12.90 -9.97 1.99
C LEU A 252 -14.02 -11.00 2.00
N LEU A 253 -14.96 -10.94 1.05
CA LEU A 253 -16.10 -11.87 0.97
C LEU A 253 -15.62 -13.33 0.80
N SER A 254 -14.57 -13.55 0.02
CA SER A 254 -13.92 -14.84 -0.14
C SER A 254 -13.30 -15.31 1.18
N SER A 255 -12.58 -14.44 1.89
CA SER A 255 -11.96 -14.77 3.19
C SER A 255 -12.99 -15.08 4.29
N LEU A 256 -14.19 -14.51 4.19
CA LEU A 256 -15.33 -14.82 5.08
C LEU A 256 -16.11 -16.07 4.64
N GLY A 257 -15.69 -16.76 3.57
CA GLY A 257 -16.40 -17.93 3.03
C GLY A 257 -17.77 -17.60 2.45
N ALA A 258 -18.07 -16.32 2.17
CA ALA A 258 -19.36 -15.89 1.61
C ALA A 258 -19.48 -16.22 0.14
N ILE A 259 -18.35 -16.27 -0.58
CA ILE A 259 -18.30 -16.51 -2.01
C ILE A 259 -17.22 -17.54 -2.34
N LYS A 260 -17.39 -18.20 -3.48
CA LYS A 260 -16.40 -19.09 -4.10
C LYS A 260 -16.26 -18.78 -5.58
N GLN A 261 -15.09 -19.04 -6.12
CA GLN A 261 -14.85 -18.90 -7.54
C GLN A 261 -15.28 -20.19 -8.26
N GLU A 262 -16.09 -20.07 -9.30
CA GLU A 262 -16.46 -21.15 -10.21
C GLU A 262 -16.02 -20.81 -11.65
N ALA A 263 -16.24 -21.73 -12.60
CA ALA A 263 -15.81 -21.57 -14.00
C ALA A 263 -16.37 -20.30 -14.67
N HIS A 264 -17.53 -19.81 -14.23
CA HIS A 264 -18.24 -18.67 -14.81
C HIS A 264 -18.20 -17.39 -13.96
N GLY A 265 -17.38 -17.34 -12.91
CA GLY A 265 -17.24 -16.17 -12.05
C GLY A 265 -17.44 -16.46 -10.56
N TRP A 266 -17.77 -15.44 -9.80
CA TRP A 266 -18.00 -15.52 -8.36
C TRP A 266 -19.46 -15.89 -8.05
N VAL A 267 -19.64 -16.87 -7.17
CA VAL A 267 -20.98 -17.28 -6.73
C VAL A 267 -21.07 -17.29 -5.20
N LEU A 268 -22.28 -17.05 -4.69
CA LEU A 268 -22.55 -17.14 -3.26
C LEU A 268 -22.50 -18.58 -2.79
N THR A 269 -21.88 -18.81 -1.62
CA THR A 269 -21.99 -20.05 -0.87
C THR A 269 -23.32 -20.10 -0.10
N GLU A 270 -23.68 -21.25 0.48
CA GLU A 270 -24.81 -21.32 1.44
C GLU A 270 -24.60 -20.36 2.62
N HIS A 271 -23.36 -20.22 3.08
CA HIS A 271 -22.98 -19.26 4.11
C HIS A 271 -23.20 -17.82 3.65
N GLY A 272 -22.78 -17.47 2.42
CA GLY A 272 -23.03 -16.16 1.83
C GLY A 272 -24.51 -15.86 1.68
N GLN A 273 -25.32 -16.83 1.28
CA GLN A 273 -26.79 -16.67 1.22
C GLN A 273 -27.39 -16.39 2.59
N ALA A 274 -26.93 -17.11 3.64
CA ALA A 274 -27.33 -16.81 5.00
C ALA A 274 -26.93 -15.38 5.43
N MET A 275 -25.75 -14.90 5.03
CA MET A 275 -25.30 -13.54 5.31
C MET A 275 -26.13 -12.45 4.63
N THR A 276 -26.62 -12.66 3.40
CA THR A 276 -27.42 -11.65 2.66
C THR A 276 -28.77 -11.37 3.32
N SER A 277 -29.29 -12.28 4.13
CA SER A 277 -30.55 -12.09 4.86
C SER A 277 -30.45 -11.13 6.05
N LEU A 278 -29.23 -10.72 6.42
CA LEU A 278 -28.97 -9.86 7.56
C LEU A 278 -28.57 -8.44 7.10
N PRO A 279 -29.31 -7.38 7.48
CA PRO A 279 -29.08 -6.02 6.99
C PRO A 279 -27.93 -5.32 7.72
N VAL A 280 -26.77 -5.97 7.78
CA VAL A 280 -25.57 -5.47 8.44
C VAL A 280 -24.35 -5.68 7.54
N HIS A 281 -23.24 -5.06 7.93
CA HIS A 281 -21.97 -5.23 7.23
C HIS A 281 -21.57 -6.72 7.12
N PRO A 282 -21.02 -7.23 6.00
CA PRO A 282 -20.67 -8.65 5.81
C PRO A 282 -19.86 -9.28 6.93
N ARG A 283 -18.94 -8.54 7.56
CA ARG A 283 -18.17 -9.01 8.73
C ARG A 283 -19.07 -9.35 9.92
N LEU A 284 -20.09 -8.52 10.17
CA LEU A 284 -21.04 -8.75 11.25
C LEU A 284 -22.07 -9.82 10.89
N SER A 285 -22.50 -9.88 9.62
CA SER A 285 -23.35 -10.97 9.14
C SER A 285 -22.64 -12.32 9.31
N HIS A 286 -21.36 -12.40 8.94
CA HIS A 286 -20.53 -13.60 9.15
C HIS A 286 -20.44 -13.99 10.63
N LEU A 287 -20.15 -13.03 11.51
CA LEU A 287 -20.12 -13.26 12.96
C LEU A 287 -21.43 -13.85 13.48
N LEU A 288 -22.57 -13.28 13.05
CA LEU A 288 -23.91 -13.70 13.47
C LEU A 288 -24.21 -15.12 12.97
N VAL A 289 -23.90 -15.43 11.71
CA VAL A 289 -24.11 -16.78 11.14
C VAL A 289 -23.19 -17.80 11.81
N CYS A 290 -21.93 -17.47 12.07
CA CYS A 290 -21.00 -18.33 12.82
C CYS A 290 -21.49 -18.59 14.25
N GLY A 291 -22.04 -17.57 14.92
CA GLY A 291 -22.63 -17.71 16.24
C GLY A 291 -23.88 -18.60 16.23
N ALA A 292 -24.76 -18.45 15.24
CA ALA A 292 -25.93 -19.30 15.07
C ALA A 292 -25.57 -20.76 14.80
N ALA A 293 -24.57 -21.02 13.95
CA ALA A 293 -24.07 -22.37 13.66
C ALA A 293 -23.52 -23.10 14.90
N ARG A 294 -23.18 -22.36 15.96
CA ARG A 294 -22.72 -22.91 17.26
C ARG A 294 -23.77 -22.86 18.37
N GLY A 295 -25.01 -22.50 18.06
CA GLY A 295 -26.08 -22.33 19.04
C GLY A 295 -25.88 -21.14 19.98
N ALA A 296 -24.96 -20.22 19.64
CA ALA A 296 -24.60 -19.06 20.45
C ALA A 296 -25.27 -17.76 19.93
N ILE A 297 -26.54 -17.81 19.55
CA ILE A 297 -27.30 -16.71 18.94
C ILE A 297 -27.25 -15.46 19.80
N LYS A 298 -27.60 -15.55 21.09
CA LYS A 298 -27.65 -14.39 21.98
C LYS A 298 -26.29 -13.71 22.20
N PRO A 299 -25.20 -14.44 22.51
CA PRO A 299 -23.87 -13.82 22.59
C PRO A 299 -23.42 -13.17 21.29
N ALA A 300 -23.69 -13.79 20.13
CA ALA A 300 -23.35 -13.23 18.84
C ALA A 300 -24.13 -11.95 18.54
N ALA A 301 -25.43 -11.93 18.82
CA ALA A 301 -26.29 -10.75 18.68
C ALA A 301 -25.83 -9.58 19.58
N LEU A 302 -25.47 -9.85 20.84
CA LEU A 302 -24.91 -8.84 21.75
C LEU A 302 -23.58 -8.28 21.24
N LEU A 303 -22.68 -9.14 20.76
CA LEU A 303 -21.40 -8.69 20.22
C LEU A 303 -21.58 -7.90 18.92
N ALA A 304 -22.41 -8.37 17.98
CA ALA A 304 -22.69 -7.68 16.73
C ALA A 304 -23.37 -6.32 16.98
N SER A 305 -24.30 -6.23 17.90
CA SER A 305 -24.96 -4.97 18.27
C SER A 305 -23.99 -3.97 18.90
N LEU A 306 -23.06 -4.42 19.75
CA LEU A 306 -21.99 -3.60 20.32
C LEU A 306 -21.10 -3.03 19.21
N LEU A 307 -20.75 -3.82 18.20
CA LEU A 307 -19.88 -3.42 17.10
C LEU A 307 -20.59 -2.55 16.04
N SER A 308 -21.92 -2.53 16.04
CA SER A 308 -22.73 -1.72 15.11
C SER A 308 -22.97 -0.30 15.63
N ASP A 309 -22.96 -0.06 16.94
CA ASP A 309 -23.18 1.26 17.54
C ASP A 309 -21.85 1.82 18.08
N ARG A 310 -21.84 3.13 18.29
CA ARG A 310 -20.67 3.80 18.87
C ARG A 310 -20.51 3.41 20.34
N ASP A 311 -19.36 2.78 20.63
CA ASP A 311 -18.97 2.43 22.01
C ASP A 311 -18.62 3.69 22.82
N PRO A 312 -19.36 4.03 23.90
CA PRO A 312 -19.07 5.19 24.74
C PRO A 312 -17.80 5.02 25.58
N PHE A 313 -17.31 3.79 25.76
CA PHE A 313 -16.15 3.44 26.59
C PHE A 313 -14.84 3.30 25.80
N SER A 314 -14.88 3.34 24.47
CA SER A 314 -13.74 2.96 23.59
C SER A 314 -12.48 3.82 23.77
N ARG A 315 -12.56 4.97 24.43
CA ARG A 315 -11.40 5.84 24.66
C ARG A 315 -10.54 5.40 25.84
N ASP A 316 -11.17 4.85 26.87
CA ASP A 316 -10.54 4.59 28.15
C ASP A 316 -10.19 3.10 28.33
N HIS A 317 -10.96 2.22 27.69
CA HIS A 317 -10.84 0.77 27.84
C HIS A 317 -10.96 0.06 26.50
N ALA A 318 -9.93 -0.67 26.08
CA ALA A 318 -9.96 -1.43 24.83
C ALA A 318 -10.67 -2.80 24.97
N ASP A 319 -10.83 -3.32 26.19
CA ASP A 319 -11.41 -4.65 26.44
C ASP A 319 -12.92 -4.69 26.23
N ILE A 320 -13.37 -5.44 25.22
CA ILE A 320 -14.79 -5.64 24.89
C ILE A 320 -15.52 -6.44 25.96
N SER A 321 -14.83 -7.31 26.72
CA SER A 321 -15.44 -8.20 27.70
C SER A 321 -16.26 -7.40 28.75
N HIS A 322 -15.74 -6.27 29.17
CA HIS A 322 -16.45 -5.39 30.11
C HIS A 322 -17.81 -4.88 29.58
N ARG A 323 -17.87 -4.53 28.27
CA ARG A 323 -19.12 -4.09 27.62
C ARG A 323 -20.12 -5.24 27.51
N LEU A 324 -19.63 -6.42 27.17
CA LEU A 324 -20.46 -7.61 27.10
C LEU A 324 -21.05 -7.97 28.49
N ASP A 325 -20.30 -7.75 29.57
CA ASP A 325 -20.79 -7.94 30.92
C ASP A 325 -21.88 -6.92 31.29
N ILE A 326 -21.75 -5.65 30.87
CA ILE A 326 -22.79 -4.63 31.02
C ILE A 326 -24.03 -5.01 30.20
N LEU A 327 -23.87 -5.38 28.94
CA LEU A 327 -24.95 -5.75 28.03
C LEU A 327 -25.70 -7.01 28.51
N SER A 328 -24.98 -7.98 29.05
CA SER A 328 -25.57 -9.21 29.60
C SER A 328 -26.17 -9.03 31.01
N GLY A 329 -25.95 -7.89 31.66
CA GLY A 329 -26.46 -7.60 33.00
C GLY A 329 -25.59 -8.13 34.14
N LYS A 330 -24.38 -8.60 33.86
CA LYS A 330 -23.41 -9.04 34.87
C LYS A 330 -22.71 -7.86 35.58
N SER A 331 -22.63 -6.71 34.91
CA SER A 331 -22.04 -5.49 35.42
C SER A 331 -22.99 -4.29 35.29
N ASN A 332 -22.87 -3.32 36.20
CA ASN A 332 -23.70 -2.13 36.17
C ASN A 332 -23.28 -1.15 35.06
N CYS A 333 -24.27 -0.58 34.38
CA CYS A 333 -24.06 0.49 33.41
C CYS A 333 -24.12 1.86 34.13
N PRO A 334 -23.14 2.77 33.91
CA PRO A 334 -23.21 4.12 34.39
C PRO A 334 -24.49 4.82 33.91
N SER A 335 -25.10 5.66 34.78
CA SER A 335 -26.37 6.34 34.48
C SER A 335 -26.32 7.15 33.18
N ILE A 336 -25.20 7.78 32.89
CA ILE A 336 -24.97 8.59 31.68
C ILE A 336 -25.02 7.77 30.38
N HIS A 337 -24.90 6.43 30.46
CA HIS A 337 -24.86 5.52 29.30
C HIS A 337 -26.09 4.61 29.18
N GLN A 338 -27.16 4.85 29.98
CA GLN A 338 -28.38 4.03 29.94
C GLN A 338 -29.08 4.06 28.58
N GLY A 339 -29.06 5.19 27.90
CA GLY A 339 -29.59 5.29 26.52
C GLY A 339 -28.87 4.43 25.51
N TRP A 340 -27.53 4.32 25.62
CA TRP A 340 -26.73 3.39 24.82
C TRP A 340 -27.08 1.94 25.16
N LEU A 341 -27.14 1.58 26.43
CA LEU A 341 -27.49 0.24 26.88
C LEU A 341 -28.84 -0.22 26.31
N TYR A 342 -29.85 0.65 26.36
CA TYR A 342 -31.18 0.36 25.85
C TYR A 342 -31.15 0.12 24.33
N ARG A 343 -30.58 1.04 23.55
CA ARG A 343 -30.49 0.91 22.09
C ARG A 343 -29.74 -0.34 21.67
N THR A 344 -28.57 -0.60 22.27
CA THR A 344 -27.73 -1.75 21.93
C THR A 344 -28.44 -3.07 22.25
N ARG A 345 -29.18 -3.15 23.37
CA ARG A 345 -30.00 -4.33 23.69
C ARG A 345 -31.19 -4.51 22.74
N GLN A 346 -31.86 -3.44 22.34
CA GLN A 346 -32.90 -3.51 21.33
C GLN A 346 -32.38 -4.04 19.98
N LEU A 347 -31.23 -3.53 19.54
CA LEU A 347 -30.60 -3.99 18.31
C LEU A 347 -30.18 -5.47 18.41
N ALA A 348 -29.67 -5.91 19.57
CA ALA A 348 -29.37 -7.33 19.80
C ALA A 348 -30.63 -8.21 19.69
N GLN A 349 -31.74 -7.77 20.26
CA GLN A 349 -33.02 -8.49 20.15
C GLN A 349 -33.50 -8.59 18.69
N GLN A 350 -33.32 -7.54 17.89
CA GLN A 350 -33.62 -7.58 16.45
C GLN A 350 -32.75 -8.61 15.72
N PHE A 351 -31.45 -8.64 16.00
CA PHE A 351 -30.53 -9.64 15.43
C PHE A 351 -30.91 -11.06 15.86
N GLU A 352 -31.26 -11.29 17.13
CA GLU A 352 -31.74 -12.58 17.62
C GLU A 352 -32.96 -13.04 16.82
N GLN A 353 -33.96 -12.17 16.61
CA GLN A 353 -35.17 -12.48 15.83
C GLN A 353 -34.86 -12.81 14.37
N GLN A 354 -33.97 -12.04 13.75
CA GLN A 354 -33.56 -12.30 12.37
C GLN A 354 -32.86 -13.65 12.22
N LEU A 355 -31.98 -14.00 13.17
CA LEU A 355 -31.24 -15.25 13.15
C LEU A 355 -32.11 -16.50 13.32
N PHE A 356 -33.29 -16.41 13.93
CA PHE A 356 -34.23 -17.53 13.99
C PHE A 356 -34.70 -18.00 12.61
N ASN A 357 -34.71 -17.10 11.63
CA ASN A 357 -35.12 -17.39 10.27
C ASN A 357 -33.94 -17.82 9.36
N VAL A 358 -32.72 -17.71 9.87
CA VAL A 358 -31.48 -18.08 9.13
C VAL A 358 -31.17 -19.53 9.43
N LYS A 359 -31.08 -20.36 8.39
CA LYS A 359 -30.53 -21.73 8.52
C LYS A 359 -29.01 -21.64 8.43
N PRO A 360 -28.28 -21.82 9.53
CA PRO A 360 -26.82 -21.83 9.46
C PRO A 360 -26.35 -23.08 8.69
N PRO A 361 -25.32 -22.99 7.86
CA PRO A 361 -24.74 -24.15 7.20
C PRO A 361 -24.07 -25.04 8.24
N GLY A 362 -24.66 -26.20 8.48
CA GLY A 362 -24.11 -27.28 9.29
C GLY A 362 -23.91 -26.99 10.79
N GLN A 363 -23.88 -28.02 11.61
CA GLN A 363 -23.39 -27.95 13.00
C GLN A 363 -21.87 -28.13 13.00
N LEU A 364 -21.15 -27.16 13.59
CA LEU A 364 -19.69 -27.20 13.70
C LEU A 364 -19.24 -28.10 14.85
N ALA A 365 -18.26 -28.97 14.59
CA ALA A 365 -17.89 -30.10 15.44
C ALA A 365 -17.17 -29.74 16.77
N TYR A 366 -16.63 -28.54 16.90
CA TYR A 366 -15.82 -28.16 18.05
C TYR A 366 -16.62 -27.43 19.14
N LEU A 367 -16.50 -27.86 20.39
CA LEU A 367 -17.05 -27.14 21.54
C LEU A 367 -16.21 -25.93 21.86
N ILE A 368 -16.84 -24.77 21.97
CA ILE A 368 -16.24 -23.50 22.38
C ILE A 368 -16.79 -23.12 23.74
N THR A 369 -15.93 -22.81 24.70
CA THR A 369 -16.33 -22.37 26.03
C THR A 369 -16.91 -20.94 25.99
N ALA A 370 -17.72 -20.59 27.00
CA ALA A 370 -18.28 -19.23 27.09
C ALA A 370 -17.21 -18.14 27.16
N GLU A 371 -16.01 -18.44 27.69
CA GLU A 371 -14.88 -17.52 27.77
C GLU A 371 -14.17 -17.33 26.42
N GLN A 372 -14.09 -18.38 25.61
CA GLN A 372 -13.47 -18.37 24.29
C GLN A 372 -14.37 -17.73 23.23
N LEU A 373 -15.69 -17.79 23.44
CA LEU A 373 -16.69 -17.42 22.43
C LEU A 373 -16.55 -15.98 21.90
N PRO A 374 -16.36 -14.93 22.72
CA PRO A 374 -16.18 -13.57 22.20
C PRO A 374 -14.94 -13.42 21.31
N GLY A 375 -13.83 -14.06 21.71
CA GLY A 375 -12.58 -14.08 20.92
C GLY A 375 -12.76 -14.80 19.59
N TYR A 376 -13.41 -15.95 19.59
CA TYR A 376 -13.74 -16.71 18.40
C TYR A 376 -14.60 -15.90 17.43
N LEU A 377 -15.75 -15.38 17.89
CA LEU A 377 -16.68 -14.61 17.05
C LEU A 377 -16.02 -13.36 16.45
N LEU A 378 -15.19 -12.69 17.23
CA LEU A 378 -14.48 -11.51 16.75
C LEU A 378 -13.39 -11.88 15.74
N ALA A 379 -12.68 -13.00 15.95
CA ALA A 379 -11.70 -13.51 14.99
C ALA A 379 -12.35 -13.92 13.67
N CYS A 380 -13.56 -14.49 13.69
CA CYS A 380 -14.35 -14.76 12.49
C CYS A 380 -14.66 -13.46 11.73
N ALA A 381 -15.17 -12.43 12.41
CA ALA A 381 -15.53 -11.16 11.77
C ALA A 381 -14.31 -10.40 11.20
N TYR A 382 -13.18 -10.50 11.88
CA TYR A 382 -11.97 -9.74 11.59
C TYR A 382 -10.71 -10.61 11.53
N PRO A 383 -10.64 -11.59 10.61
CA PRO A 383 -9.49 -12.50 10.52
C PRO A 383 -8.20 -11.75 10.21
N ASP A 384 -8.27 -10.65 9.45
CA ASP A 384 -7.18 -9.75 9.11
C ASP A 384 -6.65 -8.94 10.32
N ARG A 385 -7.38 -8.93 11.44
CA ARG A 385 -7.04 -8.19 12.67
C ARG A 385 -6.78 -9.11 13.87
N ILE A 386 -6.62 -10.41 13.68
CA ILE A 386 -6.03 -11.26 14.69
C ILE A 386 -4.63 -10.71 15.00
N ALA A 387 -4.29 -10.58 16.28
CA ALA A 387 -3.10 -9.89 16.71
C ALA A 387 -2.24 -10.76 17.61
N ARG A 388 -0.93 -10.82 17.35
CA ARG A 388 0.07 -11.52 18.16
C ARG A 388 0.98 -10.53 18.85
N ARG A 389 1.24 -10.71 20.13
CA ARG A 389 2.15 -9.91 20.93
C ARG A 389 3.60 -10.08 20.44
N ARG A 390 4.34 -8.99 20.34
CA ARG A 390 5.76 -8.96 19.96
C ARG A 390 6.65 -8.93 21.20
N TYR A 391 7.87 -9.46 21.09
CA TYR A 391 8.88 -9.34 22.13
C TYR A 391 9.27 -7.90 22.43
N SER A 392 9.32 -7.04 21.39
CA SER A 392 9.63 -5.61 21.49
C SER A 392 8.49 -4.75 22.06
N GLY A 393 7.39 -5.36 22.49
CA GLY A 393 6.16 -4.68 22.88
C GLY A 393 5.23 -4.40 21.69
N GLY A 394 3.94 -4.14 22.02
CA GLY A 394 2.88 -3.99 21.01
C GLY A 394 2.49 -5.31 20.34
N TYR A 395 1.68 -5.22 19.32
CA TYR A 395 1.10 -6.34 18.60
C TYR A 395 1.37 -6.24 17.10
N GLN A 396 1.52 -7.39 16.45
CA GLN A 396 1.47 -7.53 15.02
C GLN A 396 0.11 -8.10 14.63
N LEU A 397 -0.55 -7.49 13.65
CA LEU A 397 -1.84 -7.93 13.11
C LEU A 397 -1.63 -8.94 11.97
N ALA A 398 -2.64 -9.76 11.70
CA ALA A 398 -2.63 -10.71 10.59
C ALA A 398 -2.47 -10.04 9.21
N ASN A 399 -2.88 -8.78 9.05
CA ASN A 399 -2.63 -7.99 7.85
C ASN A 399 -1.19 -7.42 7.76
N GLY A 400 -0.28 -7.81 8.66
CA GLY A 400 1.12 -7.40 8.67
C GLY A 400 1.42 -6.08 9.39
N ARG A 401 0.40 -5.31 9.77
CA ARG A 401 0.58 -4.02 10.47
C ARG A 401 0.95 -4.20 11.94
N SER A 402 1.51 -3.15 12.52
CA SER A 402 1.84 -3.08 13.95
C SER A 402 0.87 -2.17 14.67
N ALA A 403 0.39 -2.57 15.83
CA ALA A 403 -0.52 -1.78 16.65
C ALA A 403 -0.16 -1.86 18.13
N ASN A 404 -0.50 -0.80 18.90
CA ASN A 404 -0.24 -0.72 20.32
C ASN A 404 -1.54 -0.59 21.10
N LEU A 405 -1.61 -1.22 22.26
CA LEU A 405 -2.65 -0.97 23.25
C LEU A 405 -2.34 0.29 24.06
N VAL A 406 -3.33 1.13 24.26
CA VAL A 406 -3.20 2.33 25.11
C VAL A 406 -3.89 2.05 26.46
N GLY A 407 -3.16 2.20 27.54
CA GLY A 407 -3.70 2.27 28.89
C GLY A 407 -4.17 0.98 29.56
N GLN A 408 -4.15 -0.17 28.88
CA GLN A 408 -4.74 -1.41 29.38
C GLN A 408 -3.70 -2.48 29.71
N GLN A 409 -3.27 -2.52 30.95
CA GLN A 409 -2.32 -3.54 31.42
C GLN A 409 -2.89 -4.98 31.38
N HIS A 410 -4.20 -5.16 31.51
CA HIS A 410 -4.82 -6.49 31.55
C HIS A 410 -4.77 -7.20 30.20
N LEU A 411 -5.24 -6.57 29.11
CA LEU A 411 -5.17 -7.15 27.77
C LEU A 411 -3.72 -7.31 27.28
N ALA A 412 -2.81 -6.42 27.69
CA ALA A 412 -1.41 -6.45 27.31
C ALA A 412 -0.65 -7.71 27.77
N LYS A 413 -1.21 -8.49 28.72
CA LYS A 413 -0.63 -9.76 29.18
C LYS A 413 -0.91 -10.91 28.21
N ASN A 414 -1.93 -10.81 27.35
CA ASN A 414 -2.32 -11.87 26.45
C ASN A 414 -1.41 -11.95 25.22
N THR A 415 -1.05 -13.16 24.82
CA THR A 415 -0.25 -13.41 23.60
C THR A 415 -1.05 -13.11 22.35
N TRP A 416 -2.35 -13.45 22.36
CA TRP A 416 -3.25 -13.31 21.23
C TRP A 416 -4.45 -12.46 21.57
N LEU A 417 -4.83 -11.60 20.63
CA LEU A 417 -6.04 -10.79 20.69
C LEU A 417 -6.83 -10.91 19.38
N ALA A 418 -8.15 -10.87 19.47
CA ALA A 418 -9.02 -10.54 18.38
C ALA A 418 -9.37 -9.05 18.46
N VAL A 419 -9.11 -8.28 17.40
CA VAL A 419 -9.22 -6.81 17.40
C VAL A 419 -10.37 -6.37 16.52
N ALA A 420 -11.30 -5.60 17.09
CA ALA A 420 -12.43 -5.03 16.34
C ALA A 420 -12.08 -3.67 15.73
N GLU A 421 -11.44 -2.79 16.49
CA GLU A 421 -11.19 -1.42 16.06
C GLU A 421 -9.73 -1.03 16.23
N VAL A 422 -9.18 -0.47 15.16
CA VAL A 422 -7.82 0.06 15.11
C VAL A 422 -7.90 1.50 14.61
N SER A 423 -7.28 2.45 15.30
CA SER A 423 -7.15 3.83 14.82
C SER A 423 -5.75 4.07 14.29
N SER A 424 -5.65 4.54 13.04
CA SER A 424 -4.39 4.99 12.45
C SER A 424 -4.04 6.39 12.96
N GLN A 425 -2.80 6.59 13.43
CA GLN A 425 -2.29 7.91 13.78
C GLN A 425 -1.50 8.48 12.60
N THR A 426 -1.87 9.68 12.16
CA THR A 426 -1.04 10.50 11.24
C THR A 426 0.24 10.89 11.95
N GLY A 427 1.39 10.36 11.52
CA GLY A 427 2.69 10.74 12.09
C GLY A 427 3.64 9.61 12.50
N GLY A 428 3.40 8.36 12.06
CA GLY A 428 4.43 7.29 12.13
C GLY A 428 4.59 6.57 13.48
N LYS A 429 3.71 6.79 14.46
CA LYS A 429 3.77 6.12 15.79
C LYS A 429 3.07 4.75 15.84
N GLY A 430 2.74 4.15 14.69
CA GLY A 430 1.99 2.90 14.64
C GLY A 430 0.48 3.08 14.90
N ASP A 431 -0.28 2.02 14.64
CA ASP A 431 -1.72 2.01 14.88
C ASP A 431 -2.02 1.81 16.38
N THR A 432 -3.22 2.23 16.79
CA THR A 432 -3.70 2.07 18.17
C THR A 432 -4.90 1.13 18.21
N ILE A 433 -4.83 0.06 19.00
CA ILE A 433 -5.96 -0.84 19.27
C ILE A 433 -6.94 -0.11 20.19
N ARG A 434 -8.18 0.08 19.72
CA ARG A 434 -9.26 0.74 20.44
C ARG A 434 -10.25 -0.23 21.04
N SER A 435 -10.44 -1.38 20.42
CA SER A 435 -11.40 -2.38 20.84
C SER A 435 -10.89 -3.77 20.50
N ALA A 436 -10.77 -4.64 21.51
CA ALA A 436 -10.23 -5.99 21.36
C ALA A 436 -10.71 -6.89 22.50
N VAL A 437 -10.53 -8.20 22.32
CA VAL A 437 -10.75 -9.22 23.34
C VAL A 437 -9.63 -10.26 23.27
N LYS A 438 -9.38 -10.96 24.40
CA LYS A 438 -8.46 -12.10 24.45
C LYS A 438 -8.90 -13.15 23.42
N LEU A 439 -7.92 -13.67 22.66
CA LEU A 439 -8.10 -14.83 21.78
C LEU A 439 -7.32 -16.02 22.35
N ASP A 440 -7.99 -17.15 22.47
CA ASP A 440 -7.37 -18.37 22.97
C ASP A 440 -6.63 -19.08 21.83
N GLU A 441 -5.37 -19.44 22.06
CA GLU A 441 -4.50 -20.06 21.06
C GLU A 441 -5.00 -21.45 20.62
N SER A 442 -5.68 -22.19 21.52
CA SER A 442 -6.23 -23.52 21.22
C SER A 442 -7.30 -23.50 20.11
N LEU A 443 -7.89 -22.34 19.85
CA LEU A 443 -8.85 -22.17 18.76
C LEU A 443 -8.22 -22.34 17.37
N PHE A 444 -6.93 -22.10 17.21
CA PHE A 444 -6.23 -22.29 15.94
C PHE A 444 -6.08 -23.76 15.56
N GLU A 445 -6.07 -24.66 16.53
CA GLU A 445 -6.04 -26.10 16.31
C GLU A 445 -7.44 -26.72 16.19
N SER A 446 -8.49 -25.92 16.44
CA SER A 446 -9.87 -26.38 16.49
C SER A 446 -10.79 -25.50 15.62
N ALA A 447 -11.53 -24.61 16.22
CA ALA A 447 -12.62 -23.85 15.59
C ALA A 447 -12.15 -22.79 14.58
N LEU A 448 -10.89 -22.39 14.59
CA LEU A 448 -10.26 -21.47 13.62
C LEU A 448 -9.21 -22.18 12.75
N SER A 449 -9.20 -23.54 12.71
CA SER A 449 -8.25 -24.30 11.90
C SER A 449 -8.33 -23.96 10.40
N ASP A 450 -9.52 -23.67 9.89
CA ASP A 450 -9.73 -23.28 8.48
C ASP A 450 -9.10 -21.92 8.12
N ALA A 451 -8.87 -21.07 9.12
CA ALA A 451 -8.16 -19.80 8.92
C ALA A 451 -6.63 -19.98 8.91
N VAL A 452 -6.13 -21.15 9.32
CA VAL A 452 -4.69 -21.46 9.36
C VAL A 452 -4.26 -22.01 8.00
N GLN A 453 -3.40 -21.28 7.32
CA GLN A 453 -2.82 -21.68 6.05
C GLN A 453 -1.49 -22.39 6.28
N GLN A 454 -1.29 -23.53 5.61
CA GLN A 454 0.01 -24.20 5.53
C GLN A 454 0.74 -23.69 4.29
N GLN A 455 1.96 -23.23 4.47
CA GLN A 455 2.80 -22.74 3.36
C GLN A 455 4.21 -23.30 3.50
N THR A 456 4.67 -23.98 2.46
CA THR A 456 6.07 -24.35 2.33
C THR A 456 6.85 -23.12 1.87
N ILE A 457 7.86 -22.74 2.64
CA ILE A 457 8.79 -21.67 2.32
C ILE A 457 10.13 -22.30 2.00
N ALA A 458 10.64 -22.01 0.81
CA ALA A 458 11.98 -22.33 0.37
C ALA A 458 12.65 -21.02 -0.04
N GLU A 459 13.58 -20.53 0.77
CA GLU A 459 14.22 -19.24 0.52
C GLU A 459 15.66 -19.19 1.06
N TRP A 460 16.40 -18.17 0.60
CA TRP A 460 17.71 -17.86 1.16
C TRP A 460 17.58 -16.90 2.35
N ASP A 461 17.94 -17.39 3.54
CA ASP A 461 18.04 -16.54 4.74
C ASP A 461 19.32 -15.67 4.67
N LYS A 462 19.10 -14.39 4.43
CA LYS A 462 20.20 -13.40 4.34
C LYS A 462 20.96 -13.21 5.63
N LYS A 463 20.33 -13.45 6.80
CA LYS A 463 20.97 -13.27 8.11
C LYS A 463 21.85 -14.46 8.45
N ALA A 464 21.35 -15.66 8.19
CA ALA A 464 22.08 -16.89 8.45
C ALA A 464 23.00 -17.32 7.29
N ASN A 465 22.94 -16.64 6.13
CA ASN A 465 23.66 -16.97 4.90
C ASN A 465 23.53 -18.45 4.49
N ARG A 466 22.30 -18.95 4.54
CA ARG A 466 21.99 -20.35 4.19
C ARG A 466 20.62 -20.49 3.55
N PHE A 467 20.44 -21.55 2.80
CA PHE A 467 19.14 -21.99 2.35
C PHE A 467 18.32 -22.53 3.53
N ILE A 468 17.07 -22.13 3.62
CA ILE A 468 16.11 -22.64 4.60
C ILE A 468 14.86 -23.17 3.87
N ALA A 469 14.39 -24.29 4.36
CA ALA A 469 13.13 -24.89 3.95
C ALA A 469 12.29 -25.11 5.22
N GLU A 470 11.13 -24.50 5.26
CA GLU A 470 10.22 -24.54 6.39
C GLU A 470 8.79 -24.75 5.90
N GLU A 471 8.05 -25.57 6.60
CA GLU A 471 6.60 -25.54 6.56
C GLU A 471 6.13 -24.56 7.64
N GLN A 472 5.41 -23.53 7.23
CA GLN A 472 4.87 -22.54 8.15
C GLN A 472 3.36 -22.64 8.20
N GLN A 473 2.82 -22.73 9.42
CA GLN A 473 1.42 -22.50 9.69
C GLN A 473 1.22 -21.01 9.95
N LYS A 474 0.31 -20.37 9.22
CA LYS A 474 0.15 -18.91 9.21
C LYS A 474 -1.31 -18.51 9.25
N ILE A 475 -1.56 -17.34 9.87
CA ILE A 475 -2.79 -16.58 9.69
C ILE A 475 -2.39 -15.21 9.11
N GLY A 476 -2.60 -15.02 7.81
CA GLY A 476 -2.08 -13.84 7.13
C GLY A 476 -0.55 -13.71 7.29
N ALA A 477 -0.08 -12.59 7.87
CA ALA A 477 1.34 -12.35 8.14
C ALA A 477 1.85 -12.96 9.47
N LEU A 478 0.98 -13.55 10.28
CA LEU A 478 1.34 -14.13 11.58
C LEU A 478 1.76 -15.60 11.41
N VAL A 479 2.98 -15.91 11.74
CA VAL A 479 3.48 -17.30 11.76
C VAL A 479 3.15 -17.91 13.13
N LEU A 480 2.31 -18.93 13.14
CA LEU A 480 1.94 -19.71 14.34
C LEU A 480 3.07 -20.67 14.71
N GLN A 481 3.43 -21.51 13.76
CA GLN A 481 4.43 -22.56 13.91
C GLN A 481 5.35 -22.61 12.69
N ARG A 482 6.60 -22.99 12.92
CA ARG A 482 7.59 -23.27 11.88
C ARG A 482 8.13 -24.68 12.11
N THR A 483 8.01 -25.50 11.11
CA THR A 483 8.60 -26.84 11.11
C THR A 483 9.66 -26.88 10.02
N ARG A 484 10.91 -27.14 10.39
CA ARG A 484 11.99 -27.27 9.43
C ARG A 484 11.76 -28.51 8.58
N LEU A 485 11.90 -28.35 7.28
CA LEU A 485 11.86 -29.44 6.32
C LEU A 485 13.29 -29.90 6.03
N ASP A 486 13.53 -31.21 6.14
CA ASP A 486 14.83 -31.79 5.81
C ASP A 486 15.07 -31.87 4.30
N SER A 487 14.00 -31.91 3.52
CA SER A 487 14.05 -31.92 2.07
C SER A 487 12.88 -31.15 1.48
N VAL A 488 13.13 -30.55 0.33
CA VAL A 488 12.13 -29.90 -0.55
C VAL A 488 12.35 -30.37 -1.97
N PRO A 489 11.34 -30.27 -2.84
CA PRO A 489 11.52 -30.54 -4.27
C PRO A 489 12.71 -29.75 -4.84
N ALA A 490 13.53 -30.40 -5.66
CA ALA A 490 14.75 -29.79 -6.24
C ALA A 490 14.43 -28.48 -7.00
N GLU A 491 13.28 -28.45 -7.66
CA GLU A 491 12.78 -27.27 -8.39
C GLU A 491 12.51 -26.07 -7.45
N ALA A 492 11.90 -26.31 -6.30
CA ALA A 492 11.64 -25.25 -5.33
C ALA A 492 12.95 -24.71 -4.73
N LYS A 493 13.92 -25.60 -4.47
CA LYS A 493 15.24 -25.22 -3.99
C LYS A 493 16.00 -24.39 -5.02
N SER A 494 16.09 -24.88 -6.24
CA SER A 494 16.80 -24.19 -7.32
C SER A 494 16.17 -22.83 -7.64
N ALA A 495 14.83 -22.74 -7.67
CA ALA A 495 14.12 -21.47 -7.86
C ALA A 495 14.47 -20.42 -6.78
N ALA A 496 14.51 -20.83 -5.51
CA ALA A 496 14.88 -19.96 -4.40
C ALA A 496 16.33 -19.47 -4.50
N LEU A 497 17.26 -20.36 -4.85
CA LEU A 497 18.67 -20.03 -5.03
C LEU A 497 18.90 -19.12 -6.25
N ILE A 498 18.21 -19.37 -7.35
CA ILE A 498 18.21 -18.50 -8.53
C ILE A 498 17.71 -17.09 -8.19
N GLN A 499 16.62 -16.98 -7.45
CA GLN A 499 16.12 -15.69 -7.01
C GLN A 499 17.14 -14.95 -6.12
N HIS A 500 17.87 -15.69 -5.29
CA HIS A 500 18.96 -15.13 -4.50
C HIS A 500 20.09 -14.61 -5.40
N ILE A 501 20.53 -15.42 -6.38
CA ILE A 501 21.59 -15.03 -7.34
C ILE A 501 21.16 -13.81 -8.16
N ARG A 502 19.92 -13.75 -8.66
CA ARG A 502 19.40 -12.57 -9.37
C ARG A 502 19.47 -11.28 -8.53
N LYS A 503 19.24 -11.39 -7.23
CA LYS A 503 19.30 -10.22 -6.32
C LYS A 503 20.72 -9.79 -5.96
N GLN A 504 21.68 -10.74 -5.93
CA GLN A 504 23.08 -10.46 -5.56
C GLN A 504 23.99 -10.25 -6.79
N GLY A 505 23.57 -10.71 -7.95
CA GLY A 505 24.35 -10.71 -9.18
C GLY A 505 25.26 -11.93 -9.32
N LEU A 506 25.85 -12.07 -10.50
CA LEU A 506 26.73 -13.20 -10.86
C LEU A 506 28.05 -13.23 -10.05
N THR A 507 28.40 -12.16 -9.36
CA THR A 507 29.59 -12.07 -8.50
C THR A 507 29.60 -13.08 -7.35
N LEU A 508 28.43 -13.64 -7.01
CA LEU A 508 28.30 -14.73 -6.04
C LEU A 508 28.97 -16.03 -6.49
N LEU A 509 29.07 -16.23 -7.79
CA LEU A 509 29.60 -17.44 -8.43
C LEU A 509 31.14 -17.37 -8.54
N PRO A 510 31.84 -18.52 -8.61
CA PRO A 510 33.31 -18.58 -8.62
C PRO A 510 33.91 -18.27 -10.01
N TRP A 511 33.78 -17.02 -10.44
CA TRP A 511 34.39 -16.57 -11.71
C TRP A 511 35.89 -16.54 -11.62
N THR A 512 36.56 -17.16 -12.63
CA THR A 512 37.99 -17.09 -12.81
C THR A 512 38.36 -16.16 -13.98
N PRO A 513 39.56 -15.57 -13.99
CA PRO A 513 40.03 -14.79 -15.14
C PRO A 513 39.98 -15.56 -16.44
N ALA A 514 40.33 -16.84 -16.40
CA ALA A 514 40.30 -17.73 -17.58
C ALA A 514 38.86 -17.90 -18.12
N LEU A 515 37.87 -18.08 -17.24
CA LEU A 515 36.48 -18.20 -17.66
C LEU A 515 35.94 -16.89 -18.24
N LYS A 516 36.31 -15.77 -17.71
CA LYS A 516 35.95 -14.45 -18.26
C LYS A 516 36.52 -14.25 -19.66
N GLN A 517 37.78 -14.62 -19.86
CA GLN A 517 38.41 -14.62 -21.20
C GLN A 517 37.71 -15.57 -22.17
N TRP A 518 37.27 -16.74 -21.70
CA TRP A 518 36.52 -17.66 -22.51
C TRP A 518 35.18 -17.06 -22.97
N CYS A 519 34.41 -16.47 -22.05
CA CYS A 519 33.16 -15.79 -22.39
C CYS A 519 33.37 -14.62 -23.36
N ALA A 520 34.44 -13.83 -23.17
CA ALA A 520 34.78 -12.73 -24.07
C ALA A 520 35.09 -13.22 -25.51
N ARG A 521 35.75 -14.38 -25.65
CA ARG A 521 36.01 -15.02 -26.95
C ARG A 521 34.71 -15.46 -27.64
N VAL A 522 33.77 -16.06 -26.89
CA VAL A 522 32.43 -16.43 -27.38
C VAL A 522 31.66 -15.20 -27.83
N SER A 523 31.67 -14.15 -27.00
CA SER A 523 31.00 -12.88 -27.32
C SER A 523 31.56 -12.21 -28.58
N LEU A 524 32.88 -12.29 -28.80
CA LEU A 524 33.51 -11.79 -30.01
C LEU A 524 32.96 -12.51 -31.23
N LEU A 525 32.94 -13.86 -31.21
CA LEU A 525 32.44 -14.65 -32.35
C LEU A 525 30.94 -14.37 -32.59
N ARG A 526 30.14 -14.26 -31.53
CA ARG A 526 28.72 -13.88 -31.61
C ARG A 526 28.52 -12.54 -32.32
N SER A 527 29.37 -11.55 -32.04
CA SER A 527 29.26 -10.24 -32.65
C SER A 527 29.58 -10.20 -34.13
N ILE A 528 30.41 -11.15 -34.63
CA ILE A 528 30.90 -11.18 -35.99
C ILE A 528 30.06 -12.12 -36.88
N GLU A 529 29.69 -13.28 -36.38
CA GLU A 529 28.95 -14.31 -37.11
C GLU A 529 27.44 -14.23 -36.99
N GLY A 530 26.95 -13.27 -36.17
CA GLY A 530 25.54 -13.16 -35.79
C GLY A 530 25.13 -14.11 -34.68
N GLY A 531 24.06 -13.75 -33.96
CA GLY A 531 23.65 -14.42 -32.72
C GLY A 531 23.06 -15.83 -32.86
N GLN A 532 23.02 -16.39 -34.05
CA GLN A 532 22.41 -17.74 -34.27
C GLN A 532 23.34 -18.90 -33.92
N ASN A 533 24.64 -18.73 -34.05
CA ASN A 533 25.61 -19.83 -33.88
C ASN A 533 26.30 -19.84 -32.50
N TRP A 534 26.31 -18.72 -31.79
CA TRP A 534 27.00 -18.57 -30.51
C TRP A 534 26.06 -18.09 -29.42
N PRO A 535 26.07 -18.71 -28.20
CA PRO A 535 25.25 -18.27 -27.09
C PRO A 535 25.63 -16.86 -26.62
N ASP A 536 24.70 -16.19 -25.99
CA ASP A 536 24.98 -14.91 -25.34
C ASP A 536 25.56 -15.17 -23.95
N THR A 537 26.83 -14.83 -23.77
CA THR A 537 27.54 -14.98 -22.50
C THR A 537 27.71 -13.66 -21.75
N SER A 538 26.92 -12.64 -22.11
CA SER A 538 26.85 -11.39 -21.34
C SER A 538 26.24 -11.62 -19.95
N ASP A 539 26.60 -10.79 -18.99
CA ASP A 539 26.07 -10.89 -17.62
C ASP A 539 24.54 -10.78 -17.61
N GLU A 540 23.96 -9.94 -18.49
CA GLU A 540 22.52 -9.77 -18.61
C GLU A 540 21.82 -11.04 -19.12
N ALA A 541 22.38 -11.66 -20.16
CA ALA A 541 21.81 -12.88 -20.73
C ALA A 541 21.95 -14.07 -19.78
N LEU A 542 23.09 -14.22 -19.12
CA LEU A 542 23.32 -15.26 -18.13
C LEU A 542 22.40 -15.11 -16.91
N LEU A 543 22.13 -13.88 -16.44
CA LEU A 543 21.15 -13.63 -15.37
C LEU A 543 19.72 -13.91 -15.82
N ALA A 544 19.38 -13.65 -17.07
CA ALA A 544 18.06 -13.92 -17.61
C ALA A 544 17.74 -15.41 -17.72
N THR A 545 18.75 -16.24 -18.02
CA THR A 545 18.62 -17.67 -18.33
C THR A 545 19.16 -18.61 -17.24
N LEU A 546 19.25 -18.15 -15.98
CA LEU A 546 19.76 -18.94 -14.85
C LEU A 546 19.06 -20.28 -14.67
N GLU A 547 17.77 -20.36 -14.97
CA GLU A 547 16.97 -21.58 -14.90
C GLU A 547 17.48 -22.66 -15.88
N GLU A 548 17.99 -22.26 -17.03
CA GLU A 548 18.39 -23.17 -18.11
C GLU A 548 19.78 -23.77 -17.86
N TRP A 549 20.72 -22.95 -17.39
CA TRP A 549 22.12 -23.38 -17.33
C TRP A 549 22.62 -23.65 -15.91
N LEU A 550 22.05 -23.03 -14.87
CA LEU A 550 22.58 -23.14 -13.51
C LEU A 550 21.71 -24.00 -12.58
N ALA A 551 20.38 -23.98 -12.78
CA ALA A 551 19.43 -24.68 -11.89
C ALA A 551 19.79 -26.15 -11.60
N PRO A 552 20.19 -26.98 -12.59
CA PRO A 552 20.49 -28.39 -12.36
C PRO A 552 21.65 -28.64 -11.38
N TYR A 553 22.53 -27.65 -11.22
CA TYR A 553 23.76 -27.77 -10.42
C TYR A 553 23.60 -27.18 -9.00
N LEU A 554 22.42 -26.62 -8.66
CA LEU A 554 22.19 -25.95 -7.37
C LEU A 554 21.72 -26.90 -6.26
N ASN A 555 21.44 -28.16 -6.53
CA ASN A 555 20.87 -29.11 -5.55
C ASN A 555 21.72 -29.29 -4.30
N GLU A 556 23.04 -29.25 -4.44
CA GLU A 556 24.00 -29.42 -3.33
C GLU A 556 24.28 -28.12 -2.56
N VAL A 557 23.80 -26.97 -3.05
CA VAL A 557 24.04 -25.67 -2.44
C VAL A 557 23.11 -25.47 -1.25
N ASN A 558 23.68 -25.36 -0.03
CA ASN A 558 22.96 -25.06 1.19
C ASN A 558 23.53 -23.84 1.93
N LEU A 559 24.81 -23.58 1.80
CA LEU A 559 25.55 -22.49 2.45
C LEU A 559 26.21 -21.57 1.41
N LEU A 560 26.51 -20.35 1.81
CA LEU A 560 27.18 -19.38 0.94
C LEU A 560 28.50 -19.92 0.35
N ASN A 561 29.25 -20.69 1.12
CA ASN A 561 30.50 -21.27 0.64
C ASN A 561 30.31 -22.39 -0.40
N ASP A 562 29.12 -22.96 -0.52
CA ASP A 562 28.86 -24.02 -1.49
C ASP A 562 28.82 -23.47 -2.91
N PHE A 563 28.44 -22.21 -3.11
CA PHE A 563 28.55 -21.56 -4.42
C PHE A 563 29.98 -21.57 -4.95
N LYS A 564 30.99 -21.47 -4.08
CA LYS A 564 32.41 -21.50 -4.47
C LYS A 564 32.90 -22.88 -4.91
N LYS A 565 32.14 -23.93 -4.57
CA LYS A 565 32.47 -25.32 -4.95
C LYS A 565 31.93 -25.70 -6.34
N LEU A 566 31.06 -24.86 -6.92
CA LEU A 566 30.54 -25.13 -8.25
C LEU A 566 31.64 -25.07 -9.29
N ASN A 567 31.69 -26.06 -10.18
CA ASN A 567 32.59 -26.02 -11.33
C ASN A 567 31.99 -25.12 -12.42
N LEU A 568 32.01 -23.80 -12.17
CA LEU A 568 31.40 -22.82 -13.04
C LEU A 568 31.93 -22.85 -14.45
N ALA A 569 33.22 -23.22 -14.63
CA ALA A 569 33.82 -23.31 -15.94
C ALA A 569 33.18 -24.42 -16.77
N GLU A 570 32.99 -25.61 -16.20
CA GLU A 570 32.34 -26.74 -16.89
C GLU A 570 30.86 -26.39 -17.22
N ILE A 571 30.16 -25.76 -16.29
CA ILE A 571 28.76 -25.37 -16.46
C ILE A 571 28.60 -24.35 -17.60
N ILE A 572 29.45 -23.35 -17.68
CA ILE A 572 29.41 -22.31 -18.72
C ILE A 572 29.91 -22.90 -20.08
N HIS A 573 30.93 -23.73 -20.05
CA HIS A 573 31.41 -24.37 -21.29
C HIS A 573 30.34 -25.27 -21.91
N ALA A 574 29.48 -25.89 -21.10
CA ALA A 574 28.39 -26.73 -21.60
C ALA A 574 27.32 -25.95 -22.42
N LEU A 575 27.30 -24.61 -22.32
CA LEU A 575 26.44 -23.78 -23.17
C LEU A 575 26.85 -23.81 -24.64
N VAL A 576 28.09 -24.18 -24.93
CA VAL A 576 28.64 -24.29 -26.32
C VAL A 576 28.84 -25.74 -26.66
N PRO A 577 28.25 -26.28 -27.75
CA PRO A 577 28.45 -27.64 -28.22
C PRO A 577 29.93 -27.97 -28.50
N TRP A 578 30.33 -29.20 -28.27
CA TRP A 578 31.72 -29.64 -28.40
C TRP A 578 32.38 -29.24 -29.73
N GLU A 579 31.69 -29.37 -30.83
CA GLU A 579 32.19 -29.00 -32.16
C GLU A 579 32.50 -27.50 -32.26
N GLN A 580 31.65 -26.67 -31.67
CA GLN A 580 31.86 -25.23 -31.64
C GLN A 580 32.98 -24.82 -30.66
N GLN A 581 33.22 -25.60 -29.58
CA GLN A 581 34.37 -25.31 -28.68
C GLN A 581 35.70 -25.51 -29.41
N GLN A 582 35.81 -26.50 -30.29
CA GLN A 582 36.99 -26.69 -31.14
C GLN A 582 37.14 -25.51 -32.12
N LEU A 583 36.06 -25.10 -32.74
CA LEU A 583 36.03 -23.95 -33.64
C LEU A 583 36.41 -22.66 -32.92
N LEU A 584 35.95 -22.44 -31.67
CA LEU A 584 36.33 -21.33 -30.83
C LEU A 584 37.86 -21.23 -30.67
N ASN A 585 38.53 -22.38 -30.42
CA ASN A 585 39.98 -22.40 -30.22
C ASN A 585 40.77 -22.11 -31.51
N SER A 586 40.22 -22.42 -32.69
CA SER A 586 40.83 -22.07 -33.95
C SER A 586 40.59 -20.63 -34.40
N LEU A 587 39.34 -20.11 -34.19
CA LEU A 587 38.97 -18.78 -34.63
C LEU A 587 39.43 -17.67 -33.67
N ALA A 588 39.37 -17.93 -32.37
CA ALA A 588 39.76 -17.00 -31.31
C ALA A 588 40.75 -17.68 -30.34
N PRO A 589 41.99 -17.97 -30.77
CA PRO A 589 42.97 -18.66 -29.96
C PRO A 589 43.35 -17.87 -28.71
N THR A 590 43.66 -18.56 -27.62
CA THR A 590 44.07 -17.89 -26.35
C THR A 590 45.45 -17.24 -26.47
N HIS A 591 46.30 -17.75 -27.36
CA HIS A 591 47.64 -17.25 -27.57
C HIS A 591 47.95 -17.15 -29.07
N LEU A 592 48.82 -16.23 -29.39
CA LEU A 592 49.33 -16.07 -30.76
C LEU A 592 50.84 -16.26 -30.78
N SER A 593 51.33 -17.03 -31.74
CA SER A 593 52.75 -17.16 -31.99
C SER A 593 53.25 -15.97 -32.77
N VAL A 594 54.21 -15.22 -32.20
CA VAL A 594 54.83 -14.05 -32.83
C VAL A 594 56.15 -14.39 -33.47
N PRO A 595 56.69 -13.55 -34.34
CA PRO A 595 57.92 -13.86 -35.14
C PRO A 595 59.13 -14.34 -34.29
N SER A 596 59.24 -13.93 -33.04
CA SER A 596 60.30 -14.41 -32.13
C SER A 596 60.11 -15.87 -31.69
N GLY A 597 59.02 -16.52 -32.07
CA GLY A 597 58.61 -17.84 -31.58
C GLY A 597 58.03 -17.83 -30.19
N SER A 598 57.73 -16.66 -29.61
CA SER A 598 56.97 -16.54 -28.34
C SER A 598 55.49 -16.80 -28.59
N SER A 599 54.86 -17.49 -27.65
CA SER A 599 53.40 -17.62 -27.58
C SER A 599 52.87 -16.54 -26.60
N ILE A 600 52.20 -15.54 -27.13
CA ILE A 600 51.71 -14.39 -26.39
C ILE A 600 50.21 -14.52 -26.16
N CYS A 601 49.75 -14.32 -24.93
CA CYS A 601 48.34 -14.37 -24.57
C CYS A 601 47.60 -13.16 -25.20
N ILE A 602 46.43 -13.45 -25.79
CA ILE A 602 45.53 -12.40 -26.30
C ILE A 602 44.51 -12.09 -25.22
N ASP A 603 44.31 -10.80 -24.90
CA ASP A 603 43.30 -10.33 -24.00
C ASP A 603 42.03 -9.96 -24.78
N TYR A 604 40.96 -10.72 -24.57
CA TYR A 604 39.68 -10.55 -25.22
C TYR A 604 38.68 -9.68 -24.39
N SER A 605 39.12 -9.20 -23.21
CA SER A 605 38.26 -8.33 -22.38
C SER A 605 38.06 -6.94 -22.97
N GLU A 606 38.93 -6.56 -23.89
CA GLU A 606 38.87 -5.31 -24.66
C GLU A 606 38.33 -5.52 -26.06
N SER A 607 37.76 -4.49 -26.66
CA SER A 607 37.30 -4.53 -28.07
C SER A 607 37.96 -3.38 -28.84
N PRO A 608 38.78 -3.69 -29.84
CA PRO A 608 39.24 -4.99 -30.32
C PRO A 608 40.18 -5.71 -29.32
N PRO A 609 40.36 -7.06 -29.45
CA PRO A 609 41.23 -7.84 -28.56
C PRO A 609 42.68 -7.35 -28.60
N VAL A 610 43.36 -7.40 -27.47
CA VAL A 610 44.67 -6.82 -27.25
C VAL A 610 45.76 -7.87 -27.27
N LEU A 611 46.83 -7.63 -28.03
CA LEU A 611 48.10 -8.40 -27.99
C LEU A 611 49.20 -7.53 -27.40
N ALA A 612 49.53 -7.74 -26.14
CA ALA A 612 50.62 -7.01 -25.46
C ALA A 612 51.93 -7.73 -25.61
N VAL A 613 52.82 -7.25 -26.48
CA VAL A 613 54.05 -7.92 -26.90
C VAL A 613 55.25 -6.96 -26.91
N LYS A 614 56.43 -7.44 -26.56
CA LYS A 614 57.65 -6.61 -26.64
C LYS A 614 57.97 -6.26 -28.07
N LEU A 615 58.30 -5.00 -28.33
CA LEU A 615 58.61 -4.47 -29.66
C LEU A 615 59.55 -5.36 -30.47
N GLN A 616 60.65 -5.83 -29.85
CA GLN A 616 61.68 -6.66 -30.52
C GLN A 616 61.14 -8.04 -30.93
N GLU A 617 60.06 -8.52 -30.36
CA GLU A 617 59.48 -9.82 -30.69
C GLU A 617 58.63 -9.75 -31.94
N MET A 618 58.31 -8.54 -32.43
CA MET A 618 57.50 -8.28 -33.60
C MET A 618 58.30 -7.82 -34.83
N PHE A 619 59.64 -7.76 -34.72
CA PHE A 619 60.45 -7.43 -35.89
C PHE A 619 60.20 -8.42 -37.04
N GLY A 620 60.23 -7.96 -38.27
CA GLY A 620 59.92 -8.72 -39.48
C GLY A 620 58.40 -8.95 -39.69
N CYS A 621 57.55 -8.50 -38.80
CA CYS A 621 56.10 -8.62 -38.97
C CYS A 621 55.54 -7.39 -39.69
N GLU A 622 55.22 -7.56 -40.97
CA GLU A 622 54.69 -6.47 -41.82
C GLU A 622 53.22 -6.19 -41.56
N GLN A 623 52.43 -7.23 -41.33
CA GLN A 623 50.98 -7.12 -41.18
C GLN A 623 50.54 -7.21 -39.74
N THR A 624 49.50 -6.47 -39.38
CA THR A 624 48.86 -6.59 -38.06
C THR A 624 48.28 -7.98 -37.92
N PRO A 625 48.62 -8.75 -36.87
CA PRO A 625 48.01 -10.03 -36.61
C PRO A 625 46.49 -9.95 -36.44
N THR A 626 45.82 -10.95 -36.92
CA THR A 626 44.34 -11.01 -36.93
C THR A 626 43.84 -12.29 -36.26
N VAL A 627 42.61 -12.26 -35.78
CA VAL A 627 41.84 -13.42 -35.32
C VAL A 627 40.55 -13.54 -36.14
N VAL A 628 39.76 -14.60 -35.88
CA VAL A 628 38.49 -14.89 -36.58
C VAL A 628 38.69 -14.94 -38.09
N ALA A 629 39.59 -15.84 -38.48
CA ALA A 629 39.93 -16.07 -39.91
C ALA A 629 40.23 -14.77 -40.69
N GLY A 630 40.97 -13.85 -40.09
CA GLY A 630 41.39 -12.60 -40.73
C GLY A 630 40.41 -11.42 -40.56
N LYS A 631 39.24 -11.61 -39.98
CA LYS A 631 38.21 -10.58 -39.89
C LYS A 631 38.46 -9.50 -38.82
N VAL A 632 39.22 -9.85 -37.77
CA VAL A 632 39.43 -8.93 -36.62
C VAL A 632 40.93 -8.68 -36.45
N PRO A 633 41.43 -7.48 -36.75
CA PRO A 633 42.79 -7.08 -36.43
C PRO A 633 42.94 -6.85 -34.93
N LEU A 634 44.04 -7.38 -34.37
CA LEU A 634 44.34 -7.18 -32.94
C LEU A 634 44.85 -5.74 -32.68
N LEU A 635 44.54 -5.25 -31.50
CA LEU A 635 45.14 -4.02 -30.98
C LEU A 635 46.51 -4.39 -30.37
N ILE A 636 47.57 -3.97 -31.00
CA ILE A 636 48.94 -4.32 -30.58
C ILE A 636 49.42 -3.30 -29.55
N HIS A 637 49.67 -3.75 -28.33
CA HIS A 637 50.40 -2.97 -27.35
C HIS A 637 51.89 -3.35 -27.47
N LEU A 638 52.66 -2.52 -28.16
CA LEU A 638 54.10 -2.68 -28.26
C LEU A 638 54.77 -2.26 -26.96
N LEU A 639 55.40 -3.20 -26.27
CA LEU A 639 55.95 -2.99 -24.95
C LEU A 639 57.46 -2.76 -25.03
N SER A 640 57.96 -1.90 -24.11
CA SER A 640 59.39 -1.76 -23.82
C SER A 640 59.97 -3.05 -23.22
N PRO A 641 61.30 -3.18 -23.16
CA PRO A 641 61.92 -4.31 -22.44
C PRO A 641 61.47 -4.46 -20.97
N ALA A 642 61.05 -3.38 -20.35
CA ALA A 642 60.52 -3.35 -18.99
C ALA A 642 58.99 -3.59 -18.91
N GLY A 643 58.34 -3.96 -20.01
CA GLY A 643 56.92 -4.26 -20.04
C GLY A 643 55.97 -3.03 -20.03
N ARG A 644 56.49 -1.83 -20.28
CA ARG A 644 55.65 -0.60 -20.38
C ARG A 644 55.23 -0.36 -21.82
N PRO A 645 53.99 0.06 -22.09
CA PRO A 645 53.54 0.39 -23.44
C PRO A 645 54.42 1.51 -24.04
N LEU A 646 54.90 1.27 -25.25
CA LEU A 646 55.60 2.25 -26.08
C LEU A 646 54.68 2.84 -27.15
N GLN A 647 53.88 1.97 -27.74
CA GLN A 647 52.91 2.31 -28.76
C GLN A 647 51.72 1.37 -28.71
N VAL A 648 50.58 1.89 -29.02
CA VAL A 648 49.34 1.13 -29.22
C VAL A 648 48.87 1.37 -30.64
N THR A 649 48.71 0.30 -31.41
CA THR A 649 48.34 0.40 -32.83
C THR A 649 47.56 -0.81 -33.35
N GLN A 650 46.66 -0.56 -34.28
CA GLN A 650 46.06 -1.59 -35.15
C GLN A 650 46.70 -1.62 -36.55
N ASP A 651 47.52 -0.61 -36.87
CA ASP A 651 48.28 -0.54 -38.13
C ASP A 651 49.77 -0.73 -37.83
N LEU A 652 50.22 -1.98 -37.75
CA LEU A 652 51.60 -2.29 -37.47
C LEU A 652 52.52 -1.87 -38.64
N ALA A 653 52.06 -1.96 -39.90
CA ALA A 653 52.81 -1.51 -41.07
C ALA A 653 53.03 -0.01 -41.05
N GLY A 654 52.00 0.77 -40.72
CA GLY A 654 52.10 2.23 -40.60
C GLY A 654 53.02 2.65 -39.45
N PHE A 655 52.98 1.91 -38.32
CA PHE A 655 53.89 2.13 -37.18
C PHE A 655 55.35 1.96 -37.61
N TRP A 656 55.73 0.90 -38.33
CA TRP A 656 57.10 0.63 -38.77
C TRP A 656 57.62 1.72 -39.73
N ARG A 657 56.74 2.22 -40.59
CA ARG A 657 57.10 3.26 -41.58
C ARG A 657 57.25 4.66 -40.98
N SER A 658 56.49 5.00 -39.97
CA SER A 658 56.39 6.36 -39.41
C SER A 658 56.95 6.47 -38.01
N SER A 659 56.21 5.92 -37.01
CA SER A 659 56.43 6.17 -35.59
C SER A 659 57.61 5.42 -34.97
N TYR A 660 58.07 4.32 -35.59
CA TYR A 660 59.19 3.52 -35.06
C TYR A 660 60.47 4.34 -34.88
N HIS A 661 60.81 5.20 -35.80
CA HIS A 661 62.01 6.01 -35.73
C HIS A 661 62.04 6.96 -34.55
N ASP A 662 60.91 7.54 -34.19
CA ASP A 662 60.73 8.40 -33.04
C ASP A 662 60.84 7.60 -31.73
N VAL A 663 60.15 6.44 -31.65
CA VAL A 663 60.21 5.52 -30.52
C VAL A 663 61.67 5.04 -30.31
N LYS A 664 62.35 4.68 -31.41
CA LYS A 664 63.78 4.29 -31.37
C LYS A 664 64.65 5.40 -30.80
N LYS A 665 64.47 6.65 -31.26
CA LYS A 665 65.25 7.82 -30.81
C LYS A 665 65.07 8.05 -29.32
N ASP A 666 63.84 8.02 -28.83
CA ASP A 666 63.48 8.26 -27.43
C ASP A 666 63.97 7.14 -26.49
N MET A 667 63.88 5.88 -26.98
CA MET A 667 64.11 4.71 -26.12
C MET A 667 65.51 4.11 -26.18
N LYS A 668 66.31 4.41 -27.22
CA LYS A 668 67.70 3.92 -27.41
C LYS A 668 68.60 4.30 -26.29
N GLY A 669 68.46 5.51 -25.77
CA GLY A 669 69.23 6.00 -24.59
C GLY A 669 68.82 5.29 -23.27
N ARG A 670 67.50 5.02 -23.12
CA ARG A 670 66.95 4.39 -21.89
C ARG A 670 67.18 2.89 -21.83
N TYR A 671 67.20 2.22 -23.02
CA TYR A 671 67.41 0.78 -23.14
C TYR A 671 68.53 0.44 -24.12
N PRO A 672 69.80 0.76 -23.83
CA PRO A 672 70.93 0.61 -24.75
C PRO A 672 71.24 -0.86 -25.10
N LYS A 673 70.87 -1.79 -24.23
CA LYS A 673 71.05 -3.25 -24.43
C LYS A 673 69.95 -3.88 -25.32
N HIS A 674 68.93 -3.13 -25.65
CA HIS A 674 67.84 -3.59 -26.55
C HIS A 674 68.30 -3.46 -28.03
N PRO A 675 67.94 -4.39 -28.92
CA PRO A 675 68.18 -4.21 -30.36
C PRO A 675 67.29 -3.12 -30.90
N TRP A 676 67.91 -2.09 -31.54
CA TRP A 676 67.26 -1.00 -32.20
C TRP A 676 67.72 -0.94 -33.66
N PRO A 677 67.24 -1.89 -34.57
CA PRO A 677 67.66 -1.93 -35.93
C PRO A 677 67.25 -0.64 -36.68
N ASP A 678 67.97 -0.33 -37.79
CA ASP A 678 67.57 0.78 -38.63
C ASP A 678 66.35 0.46 -39.47
N ASP A 679 66.27 -0.79 -39.96
CA ASP A 679 65.06 -1.34 -40.56
C ASP A 679 64.52 -2.48 -39.71
N PRO A 680 63.34 -2.27 -39.04
CA PRO A 680 62.70 -3.27 -38.18
C PRO A 680 62.08 -4.42 -38.98
N LEU A 681 61.78 -4.23 -40.28
CA LEU A 681 61.15 -5.27 -41.13
C LEU A 681 62.14 -6.34 -41.61
N ILE A 682 63.42 -6.01 -41.75
CA ILE A 682 64.46 -6.96 -42.14
C ILE A 682 65.11 -7.60 -40.92
N ALA A 683 64.95 -6.99 -39.74
CA ALA A 683 65.55 -7.45 -38.49
C ALA A 683 64.95 -8.75 -38.01
N VAL A 684 65.75 -9.65 -37.47
CA VAL A 684 65.32 -10.92 -36.89
C VAL A 684 64.70 -10.65 -35.53
N ALA A 685 63.42 -11.10 -35.37
CA ALA A 685 62.71 -11.02 -34.08
C ALA A 685 63.43 -11.82 -33.01
N THR A 686 63.51 -11.27 -31.77
CA THR A 686 64.26 -11.93 -30.72
C THR A 686 63.70 -11.65 -29.30
N ARG A 687 63.85 -12.64 -28.44
CA ARG A 687 63.59 -12.52 -26.99
C ARG A 687 64.77 -12.00 -26.23
N LYS A 688 65.97 -12.00 -26.86
CA LYS A 688 67.26 -11.75 -26.19
C LYS A 688 67.67 -10.29 -26.33
N THR A 689 68.52 -9.84 -25.41
CA THR A 689 69.20 -8.55 -25.52
C THR A 689 70.41 -8.68 -26.46
N LYS A 690 70.94 -7.54 -26.97
CA LYS A 690 72.13 -7.47 -27.87
C LYS A 690 73.30 -8.32 -27.44
N ASN A 691 73.56 -8.42 -26.13
CA ASN A 691 74.70 -9.19 -25.62
C ASN A 691 74.44 -10.69 -25.47
N ARG A 692 73.27 -11.18 -25.82
CA ARG A 692 72.88 -12.62 -25.80
C ARG A 692 72.32 -13.11 -27.15
N MET A 693 72.40 -12.28 -28.18
CA MET A 693 72.23 -12.63 -29.57
C MET A 693 73.52 -13.23 -30.12
#